data_9cdfea23fee880e6ba2c7bff4bad2c13
#
_entry.id   9cdfea23fee880e6ba2c7bff4bad2c13
#
_cell.length_a   1.000
_cell.length_b   1.000
_cell.length_c   1.000
_cell.angle_alpha   90.00
_cell.angle_beta   90.00
_cell.angle_gamma   90.00
#
_symmetry.space_group_name_H-M   'P 1'
#
loop_
_entity.id
_entity.type
_entity.pdbx_description
1 polymer ?
#
loop_
_entity_poly.entity_id
_entity_poly.type
_entity_poly.pdbx_seq_one_letter_code
_entity_poly.pdbx_strand_id
1 'polypeptide(L)'
;FNINIENELACVVFDEVHYINDAERGQVWEKTMLMLPHKVQLVMLSATIDNPEGFAGWIETQRLGIKTLCENDKIVYLASTTKRVVPLTEYCFLTTTEAVFKGMKDKELEKQIRDNTNTLLMLQDSSGKFVDTTINTVSKMLKLFEAKQVMMKRQNVLNNLCLHLRDHEMLPAIAFVFSRKQVEVCASEITVPLLEFDSKVGYTVRREAEQIIRKLPNFKEYLELPEYNKVVSLLEEGIGIHHSGMIPVLREIVELMISKKYIKLLFATESFAIGLDCPIKTAIFTSLTKFDGNSERYLLAHEYSQMKGRAGRRGIDTVGHVVHLNNLFKLPTLNEYKTILSGRPQQLISKFHISYPLILNLLKNDQTSNFDNFSEKSMMQKELLKSVQCKERQINDLIEQVNKKTEFINRMRTHYTVCLNYISLENQLKNLVNKKKKDAEREMRNIEDEYYSLKDDLKLAKEFISLNNELENEKTNLSYMSGFISEQTNKVCQVLIDDGFVVINKDDGEHDGEHDEKTATDNHNYSMTHLGIIASNIAEIHPLIISRLMIDYNYFAKFSVRQLIGLFSCFTNVKIPNDQKSSVPITDDEMLKKCIKDLQNYYKQYDKHEFENDLRTGIKYDDELIFDMIEFSMKWCDCDNENDCKYFIQTDVADKSISIGDFTKAMLKIVTITKELMNVCEIIGEMELMYKLSKIEGLVLKYVTTSQSLYV
;
A
#
# COMPACT_ATOMS: atom_id res chain seq x y z
N PHE A 1 2.65 -18.10 17.05
CA PHE A 1 3.38 -19.38 17.17
C PHE A 1 4.40 -19.25 18.28
N ASN A 2 4.35 -20.11 19.30
CA ASN A 2 5.41 -20.24 20.32
C ASN A 2 6.57 -21.04 19.74
N ILE A 3 7.35 -20.43 18.87
CA ILE A 3 8.56 -21.02 18.27
C ILE A 3 9.77 -20.40 18.93
N ASN A 4 10.69 -21.21 19.40
CA ASN A 4 12.00 -20.72 19.81
C ASN A 4 12.84 -20.44 18.56
N ILE A 5 12.83 -19.14 18.14
CA ILE A 5 13.52 -18.68 16.92
C ILE A 5 15.00 -19.08 16.94
N GLU A 6 15.63 -19.06 18.11
CA GLU A 6 17.03 -19.39 18.30
C GLU A 6 17.34 -20.87 18.02
N ASN A 7 16.45 -21.79 18.37
CA ASN A 7 16.73 -23.22 18.35
C ASN A 7 15.87 -24.03 17.37
N GLU A 8 14.71 -23.50 16.95
CA GLU A 8 13.75 -24.23 16.15
C GLU A 8 13.59 -23.70 14.73
N LEU A 9 13.98 -22.44 14.47
CA LEU A 9 13.81 -21.81 13.16
C LEU A 9 15.09 -21.94 12.31
N ALA A 10 15.03 -22.80 11.29
CA ALA A 10 16.16 -23.02 10.37
C ALA A 10 16.11 -22.14 9.12
N CYS A 11 14.92 -21.92 8.57
CA CYS A 11 14.75 -21.19 7.31
C CYS A 11 13.44 -20.38 7.31
N VAL A 12 13.49 -19.21 6.68
CA VAL A 12 12.32 -18.36 6.40
C VAL A 12 12.22 -18.09 4.91
N VAL A 13 11.06 -18.37 4.33
CA VAL A 13 10.75 -18.09 2.94
C VAL A 13 9.91 -16.80 2.87
N PHE A 14 10.47 -15.76 2.26
CA PHE A 14 9.77 -14.53 1.93
C PHE A 14 9.24 -14.63 0.50
N ASP A 15 7.95 -14.94 0.37
CA ASP A 15 7.30 -14.94 -0.94
C ASP A 15 6.83 -13.52 -1.30
N GLU A 16 6.91 -13.16 -2.60
CA GLU A 16 6.52 -11.85 -3.11
C GLU A 16 7.24 -10.67 -2.41
N VAL A 17 8.59 -10.74 -2.28
CA VAL A 17 9.42 -9.74 -1.57
C VAL A 17 9.18 -8.30 -2.04
N HIS A 18 8.70 -8.09 -3.28
CA HIS A 18 8.36 -6.76 -3.77
C HIS A 18 7.24 -6.06 -2.99
N TYR A 19 6.54 -6.77 -2.08
CA TYR A 19 5.64 -6.15 -1.08
C TYR A 19 6.33 -5.25 -0.06
N ILE A 20 7.64 -5.19 -0.03
CA ILE A 20 8.38 -4.12 0.69
C ILE A 20 7.88 -2.72 0.28
N ASN A 21 7.38 -2.57 -0.96
CA ASN A 21 6.83 -1.31 -1.45
C ASN A 21 5.39 -1.02 -1.00
N ASP A 22 4.70 -1.98 -0.39
CA ASP A 22 3.35 -1.77 0.12
C ASP A 22 3.35 -0.72 1.23
N ALA A 23 2.45 0.27 1.13
CA ALA A 23 2.42 1.41 2.05
C ALA A 23 2.09 1.02 3.49
N GLU A 24 1.31 -0.05 3.68
CA GLU A 24 0.86 -0.50 5.01
C GLU A 24 1.73 -1.64 5.56
N ARG A 25 2.11 -2.60 4.70
CA ARG A 25 2.78 -3.84 5.09
C ARG A 25 4.28 -3.84 4.86
N GLY A 26 4.79 -2.99 3.98
CA GLY A 26 6.19 -3.01 3.54
C GLY A 26 7.19 -2.92 4.69
N GLN A 27 6.90 -2.09 5.69
CA GLN A 27 7.74 -1.99 6.88
C GLN A 27 7.84 -3.29 7.70
N VAL A 28 6.79 -4.12 7.70
CA VAL A 28 6.80 -5.42 8.42
C VAL A 28 7.79 -6.38 7.78
N TRP A 29 7.83 -6.43 6.45
CA TRP A 29 8.79 -7.26 5.70
C TRP A 29 10.23 -6.87 6.04
N GLU A 30 10.55 -5.59 5.97
CA GLU A 30 11.90 -5.08 6.26
C GLU A 30 12.30 -5.31 7.72
N LYS A 31 11.44 -4.95 8.68
CA LYS A 31 11.67 -5.19 10.11
C LYS A 31 11.88 -6.67 10.42
N THR A 32 11.07 -7.55 9.84
CA THR A 32 11.22 -9.00 10.04
C THR A 32 12.59 -9.50 9.54
N MET A 33 13.02 -9.06 8.34
CA MET A 33 14.34 -9.42 7.81
C MET A 33 15.47 -8.95 8.73
N LEU A 34 15.35 -7.75 9.32
CA LEU A 34 16.34 -7.18 10.22
C LEU A 34 16.40 -7.88 11.58
N MET A 35 15.25 -8.37 12.08
CA MET A 35 15.15 -9.04 13.40
C MET A 35 15.55 -10.51 13.38
N LEU A 36 15.56 -11.16 12.22
CA LEU A 36 15.90 -12.58 12.14
C LEU A 36 17.38 -12.84 12.46
N PRO A 37 17.70 -13.83 13.32
CA PRO A 37 19.06 -14.23 13.63
C PRO A 37 19.86 -14.58 12.37
N HIS A 38 21.16 -14.27 12.37
CA HIS A 38 22.03 -14.50 11.20
C HIS A 38 22.12 -15.97 10.77
N LYS A 39 21.92 -16.92 11.70
CA LYS A 39 21.91 -18.38 11.42
C LYS A 39 20.69 -18.86 10.64
N VAL A 40 19.57 -18.10 10.65
CA VAL A 40 18.36 -18.48 9.93
C VAL A 40 18.57 -18.23 8.44
N GLN A 41 18.42 -19.27 7.62
CA GLN A 41 18.51 -19.14 6.16
C GLN A 41 17.33 -18.34 5.63
N LEU A 42 17.59 -17.41 4.70
CA LEU A 42 16.53 -16.67 4.01
C LEU A 42 16.42 -17.12 2.57
N VAL A 43 15.19 -17.43 2.15
CA VAL A 43 14.82 -17.66 0.75
C VAL A 43 13.86 -16.55 0.34
N MET A 44 14.19 -15.81 -0.71
CA MET A 44 13.40 -14.67 -1.16
C MET A 44 12.92 -14.88 -2.58
N LEU A 45 11.62 -14.86 -2.77
CA LEU A 45 10.96 -14.99 -4.06
C LEU A 45 10.32 -13.66 -4.44
N SER A 46 10.48 -13.24 -5.68
CA SER A 46 9.94 -11.97 -6.16
C SER A 46 9.52 -12.03 -7.62
N ALA A 47 8.56 -11.21 -8.00
CA ALA A 47 8.38 -10.79 -9.37
C ALA A 47 9.59 -9.97 -9.85
N THR A 48 9.59 -9.55 -11.12
CA THR A 48 10.67 -8.71 -11.66
C THR A 48 10.75 -7.38 -10.92
N ILE A 49 11.92 -7.11 -10.34
CA ILE A 49 12.25 -5.87 -9.64
C ILE A 49 13.37 -5.13 -10.37
N ASP A 50 13.42 -3.82 -10.22
CA ASP A 50 14.56 -3.02 -10.69
C ASP A 50 15.75 -3.19 -9.73
N ASN A 51 16.95 -3.34 -10.29
CA ASN A 51 18.19 -3.48 -9.53
C ASN A 51 18.18 -4.60 -8.47
N PRO A 52 17.93 -5.87 -8.83
CA PRO A 52 17.93 -6.98 -7.90
C PRO A 52 19.29 -7.21 -7.23
N GLU A 53 20.41 -6.89 -7.92
CA GLU A 53 21.75 -6.93 -7.37
C GLU A 53 21.93 -5.96 -6.21
N GLY A 54 21.34 -4.77 -6.32
CA GLY A 54 21.36 -3.78 -5.28
C GLY A 54 20.61 -4.25 -4.01
N PHE A 55 19.50 -4.96 -4.20
CA PHE A 55 18.75 -5.54 -3.09
C PHE A 55 19.53 -6.70 -2.44
N ALA A 56 20.05 -7.63 -3.23
CA ALA A 56 20.89 -8.72 -2.75
C ALA A 56 22.10 -8.22 -1.96
N GLY A 57 22.78 -7.17 -2.47
CA GLY A 57 23.91 -6.54 -1.75
C GLY A 57 23.49 -5.85 -0.44
N TRP A 58 22.25 -5.34 -0.33
CA TRP A 58 21.77 -4.83 0.96
C TRP A 58 21.62 -5.97 1.96
N ILE A 59 21.00 -7.09 1.60
CA ILE A 59 20.85 -8.27 2.47
C ILE A 59 22.21 -8.80 2.91
N GLU A 60 23.18 -8.84 2.00
CA GLU A 60 24.54 -9.31 2.28
C GLU A 60 25.25 -8.40 3.29
N THR A 61 25.22 -7.08 3.08
CA THR A 61 25.79 -6.08 3.99
C THR A 61 25.16 -6.13 5.37
N GLN A 62 23.83 -6.30 5.43
CA GLN A 62 23.11 -6.39 6.67
C GLN A 62 23.51 -7.60 7.50
N ARG A 63 23.80 -8.75 6.84
CA ARG A 63 24.14 -10.00 7.52
C ARG A 63 25.61 -10.15 7.90
N LEU A 64 26.52 -9.63 7.11
CA LEU A 64 27.98 -9.73 7.38
C LEU A 64 28.53 -8.56 8.21
N GLY A 65 27.80 -7.43 8.26
CA GLY A 65 28.36 -6.18 8.76
C GLY A 65 29.34 -5.54 7.76
N ILE A 66 29.55 -4.23 7.89
CA ILE A 66 30.35 -3.43 6.92
C ILE A 66 31.84 -3.81 6.89
N LYS A 67 32.35 -4.58 7.85
CA LYS A 67 33.80 -4.70 8.11
C LYS A 67 34.52 -5.87 7.43
N THR A 68 33.88 -6.79 6.72
CA THR A 68 34.50 -8.06 6.28
C THR A 68 34.14 -8.58 4.89
N LEU A 69 33.92 -7.73 3.92
CA LEU A 69 33.75 -8.20 2.53
C LEU A 69 35.11 -8.37 1.84
N CYS A 70 35.74 -9.53 2.04
CA CYS A 70 36.69 -10.06 1.05
C CYS A 70 35.87 -10.61 -0.14
N GLU A 71 36.30 -10.41 -1.37
CA GLU A 71 35.60 -10.84 -2.61
C GLU A 71 35.18 -12.33 -2.64
N ASN A 72 35.70 -13.15 -1.76
CA ASN A 72 35.44 -14.59 -1.67
C ASN A 72 34.32 -15.01 -0.69
N ASP A 73 33.75 -14.08 0.09
CA ASP A 73 32.77 -14.40 1.14
C ASP A 73 31.33 -14.10 0.73
N LYS A 74 30.99 -14.36 -0.51
CA LYS A 74 29.63 -14.16 -1.02
C LYS A 74 28.65 -15.13 -0.34
N ILE A 75 27.71 -14.61 0.44
CA ILE A 75 26.70 -15.39 1.16
C ILE A 75 25.30 -15.26 0.55
N VAL A 76 25.07 -14.30 -0.34
CA VAL A 76 23.79 -14.10 -1.03
C VAL A 76 23.91 -14.48 -2.50
N TYR A 77 23.10 -15.45 -2.92
CA TYR A 77 23.05 -15.94 -4.30
C TYR A 77 21.80 -15.39 -4.98
N LEU A 78 22.01 -14.62 -6.04
CA LEU A 78 20.92 -14.09 -6.88
C LEU A 78 20.73 -15.00 -8.10
N ALA A 79 19.51 -15.56 -8.23
CA ALA A 79 19.07 -16.26 -9.43
C ALA A 79 17.95 -15.45 -10.09
N SER A 80 18.18 -14.96 -11.29
CA SER A 80 17.19 -14.20 -12.05
C SER A 80 17.03 -14.72 -13.46
N THR A 81 15.84 -14.59 -14.02
CA THR A 81 15.55 -14.88 -15.41
C THR A 81 14.59 -13.84 -15.98
N THR A 82 14.90 -13.35 -17.16
CA THR A 82 14.03 -12.47 -17.94
C THR A 82 13.18 -13.23 -18.96
N LYS A 83 13.48 -14.53 -19.15
CA LYS A 83 12.78 -15.37 -20.12
C LYS A 83 11.57 -16.01 -19.44
N ARG A 84 10.39 -15.71 -19.98
CA ARG A 84 9.16 -16.36 -19.58
C ARG A 84 9.05 -17.75 -20.19
N VAL A 85 8.63 -18.75 -19.41
CA VAL A 85 8.47 -20.14 -19.88
C VAL A 85 7.41 -20.23 -20.96
N VAL A 86 6.25 -19.57 -20.76
CA VAL A 86 5.20 -19.47 -21.78
C VAL A 86 5.17 -18.01 -22.25
N PRO A 87 5.64 -17.72 -23.48
CA PRO A 87 5.62 -16.36 -24.02
C PRO A 87 4.19 -15.84 -24.16
N LEU A 88 4.01 -14.51 -24.11
CA LEU A 88 2.71 -13.85 -24.22
C LEU A 88 2.58 -13.12 -25.53
N THR A 89 1.41 -13.21 -26.14
CA THR A 89 1.00 -12.33 -27.25
C THR A 89 -0.15 -11.46 -26.77
N GLU A 90 -0.06 -10.17 -27.03
CA GLU A 90 -1.02 -9.17 -26.59
C GLU A 90 -1.84 -8.65 -27.77
N TYR A 91 -3.15 -8.47 -27.56
CA TYR A 91 -4.10 -8.12 -28.59
C TYR A 91 -5.02 -6.98 -28.14
N CYS A 92 -5.45 -6.19 -29.12
CA CYS A 92 -6.64 -5.32 -29.01
C CYS A 92 -7.85 -6.06 -29.54
N PHE A 93 -9.01 -5.86 -28.92
CA PHE A 93 -10.29 -6.37 -29.37
C PHE A 93 -11.30 -5.23 -29.47
N LEU A 94 -11.93 -5.13 -30.64
CA LEU A 94 -12.99 -4.21 -30.95
C LEU A 94 -14.20 -4.96 -31.42
N THR A 95 -15.39 -4.49 -31.04
CA THR A 95 -16.64 -4.95 -31.59
C THR A 95 -17.51 -3.77 -32.01
N THR A 96 -18.46 -4.00 -32.89
CA THR A 96 -19.41 -2.99 -33.36
C THR A 96 -20.79 -3.60 -33.60
N THR A 97 -21.78 -2.77 -33.85
CA THR A 97 -23.13 -3.17 -34.20
C THR A 97 -23.43 -2.84 -35.67
N GLU A 98 -24.42 -3.48 -36.26
CA GLU A 98 -24.88 -3.17 -37.61
C GLU A 98 -25.31 -1.70 -37.81
N ALA A 99 -25.53 -0.97 -36.70
CA ALA A 99 -25.81 0.47 -36.75
C ALA A 99 -24.70 1.29 -37.40
N VAL A 100 -23.43 0.85 -37.28
CA VAL A 100 -22.24 1.53 -37.87
C VAL A 100 -22.37 1.55 -39.41
N PHE A 101 -22.93 0.49 -39.99
CA PHE A 101 -23.01 0.33 -41.43
C PHE A 101 -24.21 1.05 -42.07
N LYS A 102 -25.18 1.52 -41.26
CA LYS A 102 -26.32 2.28 -41.77
C LYS A 102 -25.90 3.54 -42.47
N GLY A 103 -26.29 3.69 -43.74
CA GLY A 103 -25.96 4.85 -44.55
C GLY A 103 -24.50 4.93 -45.05
N MET A 104 -23.70 3.89 -44.86
CA MET A 104 -22.34 3.82 -45.36
C MET A 104 -22.35 3.52 -46.86
N LYS A 105 -21.77 4.41 -47.65
CA LYS A 105 -21.61 4.26 -49.10
C LYS A 105 -20.27 3.69 -49.52
N ASP A 106 -19.27 3.84 -48.62
CA ASP A 106 -17.91 3.41 -48.83
C ASP A 106 -17.76 1.91 -48.47
N LYS A 107 -17.73 1.07 -49.49
CA LYS A 107 -17.59 -0.40 -49.34
C LYS A 107 -16.21 -0.81 -48.85
N GLU A 108 -15.17 -0.01 -49.11
CA GLU A 108 -13.82 -0.33 -48.66
C GLU A 108 -13.72 -0.07 -47.16
N LEU A 109 -14.27 1.03 -46.67
CA LEU A 109 -14.36 1.33 -45.26
C LEU A 109 -15.23 0.31 -44.52
N GLU A 110 -16.34 -0.12 -45.11
CA GLU A 110 -17.16 -1.18 -44.54
C GLU A 110 -16.38 -2.48 -44.39
N LYS A 111 -15.60 -2.86 -45.39
CA LYS A 111 -14.74 -4.04 -45.34
C LYS A 111 -13.65 -3.88 -44.24
N GLN A 112 -13.02 -2.72 -44.17
CA GLN A 112 -12.02 -2.45 -43.15
C GLN A 112 -12.60 -2.57 -41.73
N ILE A 113 -13.82 -2.09 -41.51
CA ILE A 113 -14.47 -2.21 -40.20
C ILE A 113 -14.77 -3.69 -39.90
N ARG A 114 -15.31 -4.46 -40.85
CA ARG A 114 -15.59 -5.89 -40.63
C ARG A 114 -14.33 -6.70 -40.38
N ASP A 115 -13.22 -6.40 -41.06
CA ASP A 115 -11.94 -7.09 -40.93
C ASP A 115 -11.27 -6.77 -39.58
N ASN A 116 -11.55 -5.61 -38.97
CA ASN A 116 -10.93 -5.15 -37.73
C ASN A 116 -11.85 -5.22 -36.50
N THR A 117 -13.06 -5.80 -36.64
CA THR A 117 -14.01 -5.97 -35.52
C THR A 117 -14.31 -7.45 -35.29
N ASN A 118 -14.62 -7.83 -34.05
CA ASN A 118 -14.84 -9.22 -33.60
C ASN A 118 -13.67 -10.16 -33.89
N THR A 119 -12.46 -9.62 -34.03
CA THR A 119 -11.21 -10.33 -34.23
C THR A 119 -10.11 -9.76 -33.33
N LEU A 120 -9.06 -10.55 -33.09
CA LEU A 120 -7.91 -10.14 -32.29
C LEU A 120 -6.90 -9.42 -33.17
N LEU A 121 -6.64 -8.14 -32.86
CA LEU A 121 -5.61 -7.33 -33.53
C LEU A 121 -4.34 -7.39 -32.71
N MET A 122 -3.27 -7.98 -33.26
CA MET A 122 -2.00 -8.13 -32.56
C MET A 122 -1.41 -6.76 -32.17
N LEU A 123 -1.16 -6.57 -30.87
CA LEU A 123 -0.59 -5.38 -30.27
C LEU A 123 0.90 -5.55 -29.97
N GLN A 124 1.26 -6.71 -29.40
CA GLN A 124 2.62 -7.10 -29.12
C GLN A 124 2.79 -8.59 -29.37
N ASP A 125 3.82 -8.97 -30.09
CA ASP A 125 4.09 -10.38 -30.39
C ASP A 125 4.78 -11.11 -29.22
N SER A 126 4.96 -12.42 -29.35
CA SER A 126 5.59 -13.26 -28.33
C SER A 126 7.06 -12.96 -28.08
N SER A 127 7.71 -12.18 -28.96
CA SER A 127 9.09 -11.69 -28.79
C SER A 127 9.16 -10.36 -28.02
N GLY A 128 8.00 -9.75 -27.73
CA GLY A 128 7.88 -8.46 -27.08
C GLY A 128 7.93 -7.27 -28.05
N LYS A 129 7.88 -7.50 -29.37
CA LYS A 129 7.86 -6.44 -30.38
C LYS A 129 6.47 -5.82 -30.46
N PHE A 130 6.40 -4.52 -30.24
CA PHE A 130 5.16 -3.73 -30.30
C PHE A 130 4.78 -3.39 -31.75
N VAL A 131 3.48 -3.45 -32.05
CA VAL A 131 2.92 -3.17 -33.39
C VAL A 131 2.18 -1.83 -33.37
N ASP A 132 2.88 -0.75 -33.70
CA ASP A 132 2.34 0.63 -33.66
C ASP A 132 1.13 0.83 -34.59
N THR A 133 1.08 0.11 -35.72
CA THR A 133 -0.04 0.20 -36.67
C THR A 133 -1.37 -0.25 -36.08
N THR A 134 -1.35 -1.19 -35.15
CA THR A 134 -2.57 -1.69 -34.48
C THR A 134 -3.24 -0.58 -33.68
N ILE A 135 -2.48 0.19 -32.90
CA ILE A 135 -3.04 1.31 -32.12
C ILE A 135 -3.61 2.38 -33.04
N ASN A 136 -2.96 2.68 -34.15
CA ASN A 136 -3.48 3.66 -35.12
C ASN A 136 -4.80 3.17 -35.75
N THR A 137 -4.90 1.88 -36.06
CA THR A 137 -6.15 1.27 -36.57
C THR A 137 -7.24 1.32 -35.52
N VAL A 138 -6.98 0.90 -34.28
CA VAL A 138 -7.92 0.95 -33.15
C VAL A 138 -8.40 2.38 -32.90
N SER A 139 -7.49 3.35 -32.89
CA SER A 139 -7.82 4.78 -32.70
C SER A 139 -8.72 5.31 -33.82
N LYS A 140 -8.45 4.94 -35.08
CA LYS A 140 -9.32 5.34 -36.21
C LYS A 140 -10.71 4.75 -36.10
N MET A 141 -10.81 3.45 -35.72
CA MET A 141 -12.10 2.78 -35.55
C MET A 141 -12.91 3.38 -34.41
N LEU A 142 -12.31 3.64 -33.25
CA LEU A 142 -13.00 4.25 -32.11
C LEU A 142 -13.50 5.66 -32.43
N LYS A 143 -12.69 6.50 -33.08
CA LYS A 143 -13.12 7.84 -33.54
C LYS A 143 -14.28 7.77 -34.55
N LEU A 144 -14.28 6.78 -35.43
CA LEU A 144 -15.37 6.57 -36.38
C LEU A 144 -16.68 6.16 -35.65
N PHE A 145 -16.59 5.28 -34.64
CA PHE A 145 -17.75 4.86 -33.84
C PHE A 145 -18.29 6.06 -33.05
N GLU A 146 -17.46 6.86 -32.47
CA GLU A 146 -17.83 8.11 -31.77
C GLU A 146 -18.51 9.10 -32.72
N ALA A 147 -17.93 9.37 -33.90
CA ALA A 147 -18.48 10.27 -34.89
C ALA A 147 -19.88 9.81 -35.42
N LYS A 148 -20.12 8.50 -35.44
CA LYS A 148 -21.42 7.90 -35.79
C LYS A 148 -22.35 7.73 -34.58
N GLN A 149 -21.95 8.20 -33.39
CA GLN A 149 -22.68 8.04 -32.12
C GLN A 149 -23.07 6.58 -31.79
N VAL A 150 -22.25 5.63 -32.20
CA VAL A 150 -22.43 4.22 -31.90
C VAL A 150 -21.75 3.90 -30.57
N MET A 151 -22.55 3.81 -29.51
CA MET A 151 -22.09 3.35 -28.23
C MET A 151 -22.26 1.84 -28.07
N MET A 152 -21.19 1.15 -27.70
CA MET A 152 -21.26 -0.29 -27.44
C MET A 152 -21.61 -0.55 -25.97
N LYS A 153 -22.68 -1.35 -25.77
CA LYS A 153 -22.99 -1.86 -24.43
C LYS A 153 -21.92 -2.86 -24.00
N ARG A 154 -21.46 -2.78 -22.75
CA ARG A 154 -20.46 -3.70 -22.20
C ARG A 154 -20.85 -5.16 -22.41
N GLN A 155 -22.11 -5.52 -22.16
CA GLN A 155 -22.62 -6.85 -22.38
C GLN A 155 -22.30 -7.38 -23.79
N ASN A 156 -22.52 -6.58 -24.86
CA ASN A 156 -22.23 -6.98 -26.21
C ASN A 156 -20.71 -7.20 -26.44
N VAL A 157 -19.89 -6.33 -25.88
CA VAL A 157 -18.42 -6.45 -25.98
C VAL A 157 -17.95 -7.75 -25.33
N LEU A 158 -18.40 -8.01 -24.10
CA LEU A 158 -18.05 -9.22 -23.36
C LEU A 158 -18.52 -10.49 -24.07
N ASN A 159 -19.76 -10.53 -24.50
CA ASN A 159 -20.31 -11.72 -25.17
C ASN A 159 -19.65 -11.99 -26.52
N ASN A 160 -19.36 -10.97 -27.33
CA ASN A 160 -18.66 -11.14 -28.62
C ASN A 160 -17.19 -11.64 -28.36
N LEU A 161 -16.53 -11.14 -27.33
CA LEU A 161 -15.23 -11.68 -26.96
C LEU A 161 -15.36 -13.16 -26.51
N CYS A 162 -16.33 -13.49 -25.67
CA CYS A 162 -16.53 -14.87 -25.19
C CYS A 162 -16.76 -15.84 -26.36
N LEU A 163 -17.58 -15.46 -27.37
CA LEU A 163 -17.73 -16.22 -28.60
C LEU A 163 -16.41 -16.45 -29.30
N HIS A 164 -15.63 -15.37 -29.50
CA HIS A 164 -14.32 -15.47 -30.14
C HIS A 164 -13.35 -16.39 -29.38
N LEU A 165 -13.26 -16.25 -28.05
CA LEU A 165 -12.37 -17.06 -27.21
C LEU A 165 -12.78 -18.54 -27.19
N ARG A 166 -14.07 -18.83 -27.17
CA ARG A 166 -14.60 -20.19 -27.23
C ARG A 166 -14.27 -20.83 -28.58
N ASP A 167 -14.60 -20.14 -29.67
CA ASP A 167 -14.49 -20.68 -31.04
C ASP A 167 -13.03 -20.87 -31.48
N HIS A 168 -12.07 -20.16 -30.81
CA HIS A 168 -10.63 -20.31 -31.07
C HIS A 168 -9.88 -21.07 -29.95
N GLU A 169 -10.60 -21.77 -29.07
CA GLU A 169 -10.02 -22.57 -27.96
C GLU A 169 -9.09 -21.76 -27.04
N MET A 170 -9.41 -20.51 -26.78
CA MET A 170 -8.60 -19.61 -25.93
C MET A 170 -9.04 -19.58 -24.47
N LEU A 171 -10.01 -20.41 -24.09
CA LEU A 171 -10.43 -20.60 -22.70
C LEU A 171 -9.55 -21.66 -22.00
N PRO A 172 -9.41 -21.65 -20.66
CA PRO A 172 -10.03 -20.72 -19.73
C PRO A 172 -9.38 -19.33 -19.70
N ALA A 173 -10.18 -18.33 -19.36
CA ALA A 173 -9.77 -16.93 -19.33
C ALA A 173 -10.07 -16.26 -17.99
N ILE A 174 -9.26 -15.22 -17.65
CA ILE A 174 -9.53 -14.31 -16.55
C ILE A 174 -9.77 -12.90 -17.09
N ALA A 175 -10.82 -12.24 -16.63
CA ALA A 175 -11.11 -10.83 -16.91
C ALA A 175 -10.85 -9.97 -15.68
N PHE A 176 -9.87 -9.08 -15.76
CA PHE A 176 -9.57 -8.13 -14.72
C PHE A 176 -10.51 -6.93 -14.78
N VAL A 177 -11.20 -6.69 -13.66
CA VAL A 177 -12.18 -5.62 -13.48
C VAL A 177 -11.87 -4.87 -12.21
N PHE A 178 -11.60 -3.56 -12.28
CA PHE A 178 -11.07 -2.77 -11.14
C PHE A 178 -12.15 -2.23 -10.20
N SER A 179 -13.29 -2.89 -10.12
CA SER A 179 -14.38 -2.58 -9.20
C SER A 179 -15.11 -3.86 -8.78
N ARG A 180 -15.26 -4.08 -7.46
CA ARG A 180 -15.96 -5.25 -6.90
C ARG A 180 -17.37 -5.38 -7.47
N LYS A 181 -18.15 -4.29 -7.46
CA LYS A 181 -19.50 -4.25 -8.02
C LYS A 181 -19.51 -4.59 -9.51
N GLN A 182 -18.54 -4.06 -10.27
CA GLN A 182 -18.46 -4.33 -11.71
C GLN A 182 -18.05 -5.78 -12.02
N VAL A 183 -17.27 -6.45 -11.16
CA VAL A 183 -16.97 -7.89 -11.28
C VAL A 183 -18.26 -8.69 -11.32
N GLU A 184 -19.17 -8.45 -10.38
CA GLU A 184 -20.46 -9.17 -10.31
C GLU A 184 -21.39 -8.84 -11.48
N VAL A 185 -21.43 -7.57 -11.88
CA VAL A 185 -22.26 -7.15 -13.02
C VAL A 185 -21.75 -7.73 -14.33
N CYS A 186 -20.41 -7.68 -14.57
CA CYS A 186 -19.83 -8.27 -15.79
C CYS A 186 -20.09 -9.77 -15.88
N ALA A 187 -19.98 -10.50 -14.77
CA ALA A 187 -20.28 -11.93 -14.74
C ALA A 187 -21.75 -12.23 -15.12
N SER A 188 -22.69 -11.45 -14.59
CA SER A 188 -24.13 -11.62 -14.87
C SER A 188 -24.54 -11.17 -16.28
N GLU A 189 -23.71 -10.40 -17.00
CA GLU A 189 -23.95 -9.97 -18.39
C GLU A 189 -23.57 -11.02 -19.43
N ILE A 190 -22.88 -12.10 -19.04
CA ILE A 190 -22.52 -13.18 -19.97
C ILE A 190 -23.77 -14.04 -20.24
N THR A 191 -24.11 -14.15 -21.51
CA THR A 191 -25.24 -14.96 -21.97
C THR A 191 -24.82 -16.06 -22.97
N VAL A 192 -23.55 -16.04 -23.36
CA VAL A 192 -22.98 -17.03 -24.26
C VAL A 192 -22.68 -18.30 -23.47
N PRO A 193 -23.17 -19.49 -23.94
CA PRO A 193 -22.81 -20.76 -23.29
C PRO A 193 -21.29 -21.02 -23.44
N LEU A 194 -20.61 -21.14 -22.32
CA LEU A 194 -19.15 -21.41 -22.27
C LEU A 194 -18.85 -22.90 -22.14
N LEU A 195 -19.81 -23.69 -21.70
CA LEU A 195 -19.73 -25.14 -21.58
C LEU A 195 -20.36 -25.81 -22.82
N GLU A 196 -19.98 -27.05 -23.08
CA GLU A 196 -20.60 -27.87 -24.12
C GLU A 196 -22.05 -28.17 -23.77
N PHE A 197 -22.91 -28.32 -24.81
CA PHE A 197 -24.36 -28.45 -24.66
C PHE A 197 -24.82 -29.59 -23.75
N ASP A 198 -24.09 -30.73 -23.75
CA ASP A 198 -24.37 -31.92 -22.95
C ASP A 198 -23.43 -32.04 -21.73
N SER A 199 -22.75 -30.95 -21.37
CA SER A 199 -21.82 -30.95 -20.28
C SER A 199 -22.47 -31.23 -18.94
N LYS A 200 -21.96 -32.22 -18.19
CA LYS A 200 -22.39 -32.50 -16.83
C LYS A 200 -21.73 -31.61 -15.78
N VAL A 201 -20.93 -30.63 -16.22
CA VAL A 201 -20.13 -29.76 -15.33
C VAL A 201 -21.05 -29.00 -14.37
N GLY A 202 -22.11 -28.37 -14.83
CA GLY A 202 -23.02 -27.61 -13.97
C GLY A 202 -23.57 -28.46 -12.81
N TYR A 203 -24.11 -29.63 -13.10
CA TYR A 203 -24.60 -30.55 -12.05
C TYR A 203 -23.49 -30.99 -11.08
N THR A 204 -22.31 -31.27 -11.61
CA THR A 204 -21.15 -31.69 -10.80
C THR A 204 -20.70 -30.55 -9.88
N VAL A 205 -20.62 -29.32 -10.40
CA VAL A 205 -20.23 -28.13 -9.63
C VAL A 205 -21.20 -27.87 -8.48
N ARG A 206 -22.51 -27.89 -8.71
CA ARG A 206 -23.51 -27.73 -7.65
C ARG A 206 -23.34 -28.75 -6.55
N ARG A 207 -23.22 -30.03 -6.93
CA ARG A 207 -23.04 -31.14 -5.98
C ARG A 207 -21.74 -30.99 -5.19
N GLU A 208 -20.65 -30.64 -5.85
CA GLU A 208 -19.35 -30.47 -5.17
C GLU A 208 -19.33 -29.24 -4.27
N ALA A 209 -19.89 -28.12 -4.71
CA ALA A 209 -20.01 -26.92 -3.86
C ALA A 209 -20.83 -27.22 -2.60
N GLU A 210 -21.94 -27.94 -2.74
CA GLU A 210 -22.73 -28.37 -1.59
C GLU A 210 -21.99 -29.36 -0.67
N GLN A 211 -21.26 -30.32 -1.22
CA GLN A 211 -20.46 -31.25 -0.45
C GLN A 211 -19.33 -30.57 0.32
N ILE A 212 -18.72 -29.54 -0.26
CA ILE A 212 -17.68 -28.74 0.38
C ILE A 212 -18.28 -27.96 1.55
N ILE A 213 -19.38 -27.26 1.33
CA ILE A 213 -20.05 -26.47 2.38
C ILE A 213 -20.53 -27.38 3.52
N ARG A 214 -21.05 -28.57 3.24
CA ARG A 214 -21.54 -29.52 4.26
C ARG A 214 -20.46 -30.01 5.23
N LYS A 215 -19.18 -29.76 4.96
CA LYS A 215 -18.09 -30.02 5.91
C LYS A 215 -18.03 -28.98 7.04
N LEU A 216 -18.63 -27.81 6.85
CA LEU A 216 -18.65 -26.77 7.86
C LEU A 216 -19.75 -27.01 8.89
N PRO A 217 -19.53 -26.71 10.18
CA PRO A 217 -20.54 -26.88 11.22
C PRO A 217 -21.85 -26.15 10.96
N ASN A 218 -21.74 -24.94 10.40
CA ASN A 218 -22.84 -24.02 10.10
C ASN A 218 -23.24 -24.04 8.61
N PHE A 219 -23.15 -25.19 7.94
CA PHE A 219 -23.38 -25.33 6.51
C PHE A 219 -24.77 -24.88 6.04
N LYS A 220 -25.82 -25.06 6.90
CA LYS A 220 -27.20 -24.67 6.57
C LYS A 220 -27.32 -23.18 6.31
N GLU A 221 -26.66 -22.38 7.13
CA GLU A 221 -26.63 -20.94 7.03
C GLU A 221 -26.06 -20.48 5.68
N TYR A 222 -24.96 -21.12 5.23
CA TYR A 222 -24.36 -20.82 3.91
C TYR A 222 -25.27 -21.22 2.75
N LEU A 223 -25.95 -22.37 2.82
CA LEU A 223 -26.82 -22.86 1.75
C LEU A 223 -28.05 -21.95 1.54
N GLU A 224 -28.49 -21.25 2.60
CA GLU A 224 -29.62 -20.32 2.52
C GLU A 224 -29.25 -18.91 2.02
N LEU A 225 -27.95 -18.59 1.91
CA LEU A 225 -27.50 -17.27 1.47
C LEU A 225 -27.83 -17.03 -0.01
N PRO A 226 -28.39 -15.86 -0.35
CA PRO A 226 -28.55 -15.43 -1.75
C PRO A 226 -27.21 -15.39 -2.48
N GLU A 227 -26.13 -14.96 -1.80
CA GLU A 227 -24.77 -14.88 -2.33
C GLU A 227 -24.21 -16.25 -2.72
N TYR A 228 -24.49 -17.28 -1.91
CA TYR A 228 -24.11 -18.66 -2.24
C TYR A 228 -24.83 -19.12 -3.51
N ASN A 229 -26.13 -18.94 -3.58
CA ASN A 229 -26.93 -19.34 -4.74
C ASN A 229 -26.48 -18.60 -6.00
N LYS A 230 -26.18 -17.31 -5.90
CA LYS A 230 -25.66 -16.49 -7.02
C LYS A 230 -24.30 -17.00 -7.50
N VAL A 231 -23.36 -17.27 -6.57
CA VAL A 231 -22.04 -17.80 -6.93
C VAL A 231 -22.16 -19.16 -7.58
N VAL A 232 -22.96 -20.07 -7.01
CA VAL A 232 -23.13 -21.43 -7.56
C VAL A 232 -23.80 -21.42 -8.92
N SER A 233 -24.82 -20.56 -9.14
CA SER A 233 -25.46 -20.44 -10.46
C SER A 233 -24.51 -19.98 -11.56
N LEU A 234 -23.59 -19.03 -11.24
CA LEU A 234 -22.53 -18.63 -12.19
C LEU A 234 -21.55 -19.77 -12.46
N LEU A 235 -21.14 -20.49 -11.40
CA LEU A 235 -20.23 -21.62 -11.52
C LEU A 235 -20.83 -22.77 -12.37
N GLU A 236 -22.12 -22.97 -12.31
CA GLU A 236 -22.83 -23.96 -13.16
C GLU A 236 -22.73 -23.62 -14.67
N GLU A 237 -22.61 -22.33 -14.99
CA GLU A 237 -22.40 -21.85 -16.35
C GLU A 237 -20.91 -21.80 -16.75
N GLY A 238 -20.02 -22.22 -15.86
CA GLY A 238 -18.56 -22.14 -16.04
C GLY A 238 -17.98 -20.75 -15.82
N ILE A 239 -18.72 -19.87 -15.13
CA ILE A 239 -18.32 -18.50 -14.81
C ILE A 239 -17.98 -18.39 -13.31
N GLY A 240 -16.84 -17.79 -12.99
CA GLY A 240 -16.45 -17.49 -11.62
C GLY A 240 -16.37 -15.99 -11.36
N ILE A 241 -16.55 -15.60 -10.10
CA ILE A 241 -16.27 -14.25 -9.61
C ILE A 241 -15.30 -14.32 -8.43
N HIS A 242 -14.38 -13.35 -8.34
CA HIS A 242 -13.42 -13.32 -7.23
C HIS A 242 -13.04 -11.88 -6.88
N HIS A 243 -13.38 -11.45 -5.66
CA HIS A 243 -12.98 -10.15 -5.11
C HIS A 243 -13.03 -10.16 -3.59
N SER A 244 -12.35 -9.20 -2.98
CA SER A 244 -12.17 -9.11 -1.52
C SER A 244 -13.46 -8.81 -0.72
N GLY A 245 -14.56 -8.40 -1.38
CA GLY A 245 -15.88 -8.20 -0.76
C GLY A 245 -16.70 -9.48 -0.61
N MET A 246 -16.29 -10.60 -1.20
CA MET A 246 -16.96 -11.89 -1.03
C MET A 246 -16.71 -12.46 0.37
N ILE A 247 -17.66 -13.25 0.85
CA ILE A 247 -17.47 -14.08 2.05
C ILE A 247 -16.26 -15.01 1.82
N PRO A 248 -15.31 -15.11 2.77
CA PRO A 248 -14.10 -15.90 2.58
C PRO A 248 -14.35 -17.33 2.09
N VAL A 249 -15.29 -18.05 2.71
CA VAL A 249 -15.68 -19.43 2.32
C VAL A 249 -16.17 -19.51 0.87
N LEU A 250 -16.99 -18.55 0.42
CA LEU A 250 -17.48 -18.55 -0.97
C LEU A 250 -16.36 -18.25 -1.97
N ARG A 251 -15.40 -17.43 -1.60
CA ARG A 251 -14.21 -17.16 -2.39
C ARG A 251 -13.35 -18.40 -2.54
N GLU A 252 -13.12 -19.14 -1.44
CA GLU A 252 -12.39 -20.41 -1.43
C GLU A 252 -13.08 -21.49 -2.29
N ILE A 253 -14.42 -21.53 -2.31
CA ILE A 253 -15.17 -22.42 -3.25
C ILE A 253 -14.79 -22.09 -4.70
N VAL A 254 -14.78 -20.82 -5.08
CA VAL A 254 -14.41 -20.41 -6.45
C VAL A 254 -12.96 -20.85 -6.75
N GLU A 255 -12.04 -20.66 -5.82
CA GLU A 255 -10.63 -21.09 -5.95
C GLU A 255 -10.50 -22.59 -6.15
N LEU A 256 -11.25 -23.38 -5.38
CA LEU A 256 -11.32 -24.86 -5.54
C LEU A 256 -11.93 -25.27 -6.89
N MET A 257 -12.95 -24.54 -7.38
CA MET A 257 -13.56 -24.84 -8.70
C MET A 257 -12.61 -24.47 -9.86
N ILE A 258 -11.77 -23.45 -9.68
CA ILE A 258 -10.70 -23.11 -10.65
C ILE A 258 -9.66 -24.24 -10.70
N SER A 259 -9.18 -24.70 -9.55
CA SER A 259 -8.18 -25.78 -9.48
C SER A 259 -8.69 -27.07 -10.11
N LYS A 260 -9.99 -27.35 -9.99
CA LYS A 260 -10.67 -28.49 -10.62
C LYS A 260 -11.01 -28.26 -12.10
N LYS A 261 -10.67 -27.09 -12.68
CA LYS A 261 -10.86 -26.75 -14.09
C LYS A 261 -12.33 -26.65 -14.55
N TYR A 262 -13.25 -26.41 -13.61
CA TYR A 262 -14.67 -26.23 -13.94
C TYR A 262 -14.98 -24.82 -14.47
N ILE A 263 -14.17 -23.82 -14.14
CA ILE A 263 -14.37 -22.45 -14.58
C ILE A 263 -13.71 -22.22 -15.94
N LYS A 264 -14.47 -21.67 -16.87
CA LYS A 264 -14.04 -21.25 -18.21
C LYS A 264 -13.71 -19.76 -18.27
N LEU A 265 -14.47 -18.94 -17.53
CA LEU A 265 -14.27 -17.49 -17.47
C LEU A 265 -14.37 -17.03 -16.02
N LEU A 266 -13.29 -16.38 -15.53
CA LEU A 266 -13.24 -15.80 -14.21
C LEU A 266 -13.24 -14.27 -14.30
N PHE A 267 -14.15 -13.60 -13.62
CA PHE A 267 -14.06 -12.15 -13.40
C PHE A 267 -13.45 -11.87 -12.03
N ALA A 268 -12.38 -11.09 -12.00
CA ALA A 268 -11.67 -10.85 -10.76
C ALA A 268 -11.12 -9.42 -10.65
N THR A 269 -10.92 -8.95 -9.41
CA THR A 269 -10.13 -7.76 -9.13
C THR A 269 -8.63 -8.07 -9.17
N GLU A 270 -7.78 -7.03 -9.17
CA GLU A 270 -6.32 -7.17 -9.21
C GLU A 270 -5.75 -8.08 -8.10
N SER A 271 -6.42 -8.14 -6.94
CA SER A 271 -6.01 -8.99 -5.81
C SER A 271 -5.89 -10.47 -6.17
N PHE A 272 -6.60 -10.94 -7.19
CA PHE A 272 -6.49 -12.31 -7.69
C PHE A 272 -5.15 -12.58 -8.42
N ALA A 273 -4.50 -11.54 -8.92
CA ALA A 273 -3.20 -11.68 -9.59
C ALA A 273 -2.09 -12.16 -8.63
N ILE A 274 -2.35 -12.22 -7.33
CA ILE A 274 -1.38 -12.47 -6.27
C ILE A 274 -1.64 -13.84 -5.66
N GLY A 275 -0.61 -14.71 -5.62
CA GLY A 275 -0.57 -15.90 -4.76
C GLY A 275 -1.38 -17.13 -5.19
N LEU A 276 -2.21 -17.08 -6.23
CA LEU A 276 -3.00 -18.25 -6.66
C LEU A 276 -2.43 -18.88 -7.94
N ASP A 277 -2.21 -20.18 -7.91
CA ASP A 277 -1.88 -20.96 -9.10
C ASP A 277 -3.16 -21.35 -9.85
N CYS A 278 -3.39 -20.71 -10.99
CA CYS A 278 -4.60 -20.91 -11.78
C CYS A 278 -4.25 -21.29 -13.22
N PRO A 279 -4.84 -22.37 -13.75
CA PRO A 279 -4.56 -22.82 -15.10
C PRO A 279 -5.28 -21.99 -16.17
N ILE A 280 -4.87 -20.73 -16.34
CA ILE A 280 -5.50 -19.75 -17.22
C ILE A 280 -4.69 -19.62 -18.52
N LYS A 281 -5.37 -19.65 -19.66
CA LYS A 281 -4.75 -19.48 -20.99
C LYS A 281 -4.75 -18.02 -21.44
N THR A 282 -5.82 -17.27 -21.12
CA THR A 282 -6.04 -15.89 -21.60
C THR A 282 -6.30 -14.92 -20.46
N ALA A 283 -5.59 -13.79 -20.41
CA ALA A 283 -5.90 -12.66 -19.53
C ALA A 283 -6.60 -11.55 -20.31
N ILE A 284 -7.66 -10.99 -19.75
CA ILE A 284 -8.50 -9.96 -20.38
C ILE A 284 -8.46 -8.71 -19.50
N PHE A 285 -8.24 -7.55 -20.11
CA PHE A 285 -8.29 -6.26 -19.44
C PHE A 285 -9.53 -5.48 -19.89
N THR A 286 -10.45 -5.23 -18.96
CA THR A 286 -11.66 -4.41 -19.21
C THR A 286 -11.37 -2.91 -19.09
N SER A 287 -10.26 -2.54 -18.46
CA SER A 287 -9.71 -1.19 -18.38
C SER A 287 -8.18 -1.25 -18.21
N LEU A 288 -7.50 -0.16 -18.50
CA LEU A 288 -6.09 0.08 -18.19
C LEU A 288 -5.91 1.18 -17.14
N THR A 289 -7.02 1.65 -16.54
CA THR A 289 -7.03 2.60 -15.42
C THR A 289 -7.62 1.95 -14.18
N LYS A 290 -7.17 2.40 -13.01
CA LYS A 290 -7.75 2.03 -11.71
C LYS A 290 -7.79 3.23 -10.77
N PHE A 291 -8.68 3.18 -9.78
CA PHE A 291 -8.74 4.14 -8.69
C PHE A 291 -7.75 3.72 -7.59
N ASP A 292 -6.84 4.62 -7.21
CA ASP A 292 -5.78 4.35 -6.22
C ASP A 292 -6.15 4.73 -4.78
N GLY A 293 -7.37 5.21 -4.57
CA GLY A 293 -7.86 5.75 -3.31
C GLY A 293 -8.10 7.26 -3.38
N ASN A 294 -7.34 7.98 -4.22
CA ASN A 294 -7.45 9.44 -4.38
C ASN A 294 -7.91 9.84 -5.78
N SER A 295 -7.36 9.20 -6.80
CA SER A 295 -7.62 9.54 -8.20
C SER A 295 -7.63 8.32 -9.11
N GLU A 296 -8.19 8.48 -10.30
CA GLU A 296 -8.07 7.49 -11.36
C GLU A 296 -6.72 7.65 -12.07
N ARG A 297 -5.95 6.57 -12.17
CA ARG A 297 -4.65 6.52 -12.84
C ARG A 297 -4.50 5.31 -13.74
N TYR A 298 -3.58 5.37 -14.68
CA TYR A 298 -3.16 4.20 -15.45
C TYR A 298 -2.49 3.15 -14.58
N LEU A 299 -2.59 1.90 -15.00
CA LEU A 299 -1.85 0.79 -14.41
C LEU A 299 -0.34 1.05 -14.54
N LEU A 300 0.39 0.74 -13.48
CA LEU A 300 1.84 0.71 -13.53
C LEU A 300 2.31 -0.56 -14.26
N ALA A 301 3.48 -0.50 -14.89
CA ALA A 301 4.01 -1.61 -15.68
C ALA A 301 4.13 -2.92 -14.88
N HIS A 302 4.49 -2.85 -13.61
CA HIS A 302 4.58 -4.03 -12.74
C HIS A 302 3.20 -4.61 -12.40
N GLU A 303 2.17 -3.75 -12.12
CA GLU A 303 0.79 -4.18 -11.89
C GLU A 303 0.23 -4.90 -13.12
N TYR A 304 0.42 -4.29 -14.28
CA TYR A 304 0.03 -4.89 -15.55
C TYR A 304 0.77 -6.22 -15.81
N SER A 305 2.09 -6.25 -15.60
CA SER A 305 2.90 -7.46 -15.78
C SER A 305 2.50 -8.60 -14.85
N GLN A 306 2.13 -8.31 -13.61
CA GLN A 306 1.66 -9.29 -12.64
C GLN A 306 0.33 -9.91 -13.08
N MET A 307 -0.61 -9.08 -13.56
CA MET A 307 -1.91 -9.54 -14.05
C MET A 307 -1.80 -10.31 -15.37
N LYS A 308 -1.09 -9.79 -16.38
CA LYS A 308 -0.86 -10.53 -17.64
C LYS A 308 -0.08 -11.81 -17.40
N GLY A 309 0.73 -11.81 -16.34
CA GLY A 309 1.51 -12.96 -15.91
C GLY A 309 0.69 -14.21 -15.59
N ARG A 310 -0.59 -14.07 -15.35
CA ARG A 310 -1.50 -15.21 -15.12
C ARG A 310 -1.88 -15.96 -16.39
N ALA A 311 -1.64 -15.39 -17.59
CA ALA A 311 -1.91 -16.06 -18.85
C ALA A 311 -0.79 -17.04 -19.25
N GLY A 312 -1.17 -18.14 -19.84
CA GLY A 312 -0.26 -19.18 -20.34
C GLY A 312 0.09 -20.24 -19.30
N ARG A 313 -0.48 -21.44 -19.46
CA ARG A 313 -0.30 -22.57 -18.53
C ARG A 313 1.04 -23.27 -18.82
N ARG A 314 1.89 -23.31 -17.82
CA ARG A 314 3.20 -23.97 -17.93
C ARG A 314 3.02 -25.49 -18.21
N GLY A 315 3.75 -26.00 -19.20
CA GLY A 315 3.69 -27.40 -19.61
C GLY A 315 2.45 -27.79 -20.44
N ILE A 316 1.54 -26.84 -20.72
CA ILE A 316 0.30 -27.08 -21.49
C ILE A 316 0.26 -26.15 -22.69
N ASP A 317 0.41 -24.84 -22.51
CA ASP A 317 0.31 -23.86 -23.58
C ASP A 317 1.68 -23.50 -24.13
N THR A 318 1.75 -23.28 -25.43
CA THR A 318 2.96 -22.78 -26.12
C THR A 318 3.00 -21.25 -26.10
N VAL A 319 1.83 -20.59 -26.04
CA VAL A 319 1.66 -19.13 -25.97
C VAL A 319 0.48 -18.82 -25.08
N GLY A 320 0.63 -17.82 -24.21
CA GLY A 320 -0.46 -17.21 -23.47
C GLY A 320 -0.98 -15.97 -24.19
N HIS A 321 -2.24 -15.66 -24.01
CA HIS A 321 -2.92 -14.56 -24.68
C HIS A 321 -3.33 -13.47 -23.72
N VAL A 322 -3.15 -12.21 -24.12
CA VAL A 322 -3.60 -11.04 -23.36
C VAL A 322 -4.49 -10.19 -24.27
N VAL A 323 -5.70 -9.88 -23.84
CA VAL A 323 -6.70 -9.18 -24.66
C VAL A 323 -7.15 -7.90 -23.97
N HIS A 324 -7.07 -6.77 -24.66
CA HIS A 324 -7.56 -5.47 -24.22
C HIS A 324 -8.91 -5.18 -24.88
N LEU A 325 -9.95 -4.91 -24.07
CA LEU A 325 -11.29 -4.56 -24.55
C LEU A 325 -11.42 -3.06 -24.83
N ASN A 326 -10.88 -2.62 -25.97
CA ASN A 326 -10.71 -1.21 -26.27
C ASN A 326 -12.02 -0.42 -26.45
N ASN A 327 -13.18 -1.07 -26.57
CA ASN A 327 -14.49 -0.39 -26.52
C ASN A 327 -14.86 0.10 -25.11
N LEU A 328 -14.23 -0.44 -24.05
CA LEU A 328 -14.69 -0.23 -22.66
C LEU A 328 -13.94 0.86 -21.93
N PHE A 329 -12.81 1.33 -22.47
CA PHE A 329 -11.99 2.36 -21.85
C PHE A 329 -11.42 3.33 -22.88
N LYS A 330 -11.07 4.53 -22.42
CA LYS A 330 -10.41 5.53 -23.26
C LYS A 330 -9.01 5.03 -23.66
N LEU A 331 -8.76 5.05 -24.97
CA LEU A 331 -7.48 4.59 -25.51
C LEU A 331 -6.35 5.52 -25.00
N PRO A 332 -5.32 4.98 -24.33
CA PRO A 332 -4.11 5.74 -23.97
C PRO A 332 -3.38 6.23 -25.22
N THR A 333 -2.55 7.26 -25.08
CA THR A 333 -1.60 7.64 -26.13
C THR A 333 -0.60 6.50 -26.39
N LEU A 334 0.03 6.49 -27.54
CA LEU A 334 1.00 5.45 -27.92
C LEU A 334 2.13 5.29 -26.87
N ASN A 335 2.62 6.42 -26.33
CA ASN A 335 3.69 6.40 -25.32
C ASN A 335 3.19 5.86 -23.98
N GLU A 336 2.00 6.28 -23.52
CA GLU A 336 1.38 5.74 -22.30
C GLU A 336 1.13 4.24 -22.43
N TYR A 337 0.63 3.81 -23.59
CA TYR A 337 0.39 2.39 -23.84
C TYR A 337 1.69 1.58 -23.76
N LYS A 338 2.76 2.03 -24.42
CA LYS A 338 4.09 1.41 -24.33
C LYS A 338 4.63 1.39 -22.90
N THR A 339 4.40 2.45 -22.15
CA THR A 339 4.81 2.54 -20.74
C THR A 339 4.08 1.52 -19.86
N ILE A 340 2.78 1.32 -20.08
CA ILE A 340 1.98 0.32 -19.35
C ILE A 340 2.47 -1.10 -19.68
N LEU A 341 2.70 -1.42 -20.96
CA LEU A 341 3.01 -2.77 -21.41
C LEU A 341 4.44 -3.20 -21.12
N SER A 342 5.40 -2.28 -21.24
CA SER A 342 6.84 -2.55 -21.29
C SER A 342 7.66 -1.58 -20.43
N GLY A 343 7.03 -0.88 -19.48
CA GLY A 343 7.70 0.04 -18.58
C GLY A 343 8.73 -0.65 -17.68
N ARG A 344 9.51 0.16 -16.98
CA ARG A 344 10.54 -0.34 -16.06
C ARG A 344 9.92 -1.16 -14.93
N PRO A 345 10.61 -2.21 -14.46
CA PRO A 345 10.22 -2.94 -13.26
C PRO A 345 10.08 -2.01 -12.04
N GLN A 346 9.40 -2.48 -11.02
CA GLN A 346 9.23 -1.75 -9.78
C GLN A 346 10.58 -1.60 -9.06
N GLN A 347 10.96 -0.37 -8.73
CA GLN A 347 12.07 -0.12 -7.81
C GLN A 347 11.62 -0.45 -6.39
N LEU A 348 12.45 -1.17 -5.64
CA LEU A 348 12.20 -1.38 -4.21
C LEU A 348 12.58 -0.12 -3.45
N ILE A 349 11.60 0.42 -2.72
CA ILE A 349 11.74 1.63 -1.89
C ILE A 349 11.35 1.26 -0.46
N SER A 350 12.22 1.56 0.47
CA SER A 350 11.98 1.31 1.89
C SER A 350 10.71 2.00 2.38
N LYS A 351 9.93 1.29 3.18
CA LYS A 351 8.81 1.81 3.98
C LYS A 351 9.11 1.74 5.48
N PHE A 352 10.39 1.64 5.80
CA PHE A 352 10.85 1.61 7.18
C PHE A 352 10.62 2.98 7.84
N HIS A 353 10.07 2.95 9.04
CA HIS A 353 9.89 4.09 9.91
C HIS A 353 10.36 3.75 11.33
N ILE A 354 10.98 4.71 11.98
CA ILE A 354 11.31 4.61 13.40
C ILE A 354 10.04 4.96 14.17
N SER A 355 9.38 3.92 14.67
CA SER A 355 8.06 4.03 15.31
C SER A 355 8.12 3.61 16.78
N TYR A 356 7.13 4.03 17.57
CA TYR A 356 6.99 3.62 18.98
C TYR A 356 7.04 2.10 19.17
N PRO A 357 6.25 1.29 18.40
CA PRO A 357 6.34 -0.17 18.50
C PRO A 357 7.73 -0.73 18.21
N LEU A 358 8.48 -0.11 17.29
CA LEU A 358 9.84 -0.58 16.99
C LEU A 358 10.76 -0.46 18.19
N ILE A 359 10.82 0.71 18.82
CA ILE A 359 11.68 0.95 19.99
C ILE A 359 11.25 0.05 21.17
N LEU A 360 9.93 -0.04 21.43
CA LEU A 360 9.43 -0.92 22.49
C LEU A 360 9.75 -2.40 22.25
N ASN A 361 9.67 -2.88 20.99
CA ASN A 361 10.05 -4.26 20.65
C ASN A 361 11.55 -4.51 20.77
N LEU A 362 12.39 -3.54 20.43
CA LEU A 362 13.83 -3.67 20.62
C LEU A 362 14.19 -3.76 22.11
N LEU A 363 13.55 -2.95 22.96
CA LEU A 363 13.70 -3.01 24.41
C LEU A 363 13.22 -4.35 24.99
N LYS A 364 12.11 -4.89 24.49
CA LYS A 364 11.55 -6.19 24.92
C LYS A 364 12.51 -7.35 24.65
N ASN A 365 13.30 -7.28 23.58
CA ASN A 365 14.20 -8.35 23.13
C ASN A 365 15.65 -8.14 23.65
N ASP A 366 15.87 -7.35 24.69
CA ASP A 366 17.18 -7.03 25.28
C ASP A 366 18.22 -6.50 24.25
N GLN A 367 17.75 -5.97 23.13
CA GLN A 367 18.61 -5.31 22.13
C GLN A 367 18.83 -3.83 22.48
N THR A 368 18.99 -3.55 23.76
CA THR A 368 19.02 -2.20 24.32
C THR A 368 20.25 -1.38 23.97
N SER A 369 21.30 -2.00 23.44
CA SER A 369 22.60 -1.33 23.34
C SER A 369 22.72 -0.36 22.15
N ASN A 370 21.85 -0.39 21.13
CA ASN A 370 21.97 0.59 20.05
C ASN A 370 20.78 0.59 19.06
N PHE A 371 19.76 1.40 19.32
CA PHE A 371 18.62 1.59 18.40
C PHE A 371 19.04 2.14 17.03
N ASP A 372 20.06 3.00 17.02
CA ASP A 372 20.61 3.58 15.80
C ASP A 372 21.24 2.48 14.94
N ASN A 373 22.04 1.59 15.55
CA ASN A 373 22.67 0.48 14.84
C ASN A 373 21.65 -0.48 14.18
N PHE A 374 20.48 -0.67 14.79
CA PHE A 374 19.40 -1.42 14.16
C PHE A 374 18.82 -0.67 12.95
N SER A 375 18.52 0.61 13.12
CA SER A 375 17.93 1.46 12.09
C SER A 375 18.91 1.73 10.94
N GLU A 376 20.19 1.82 11.20
CA GLU A 376 21.27 1.95 10.21
C GLU A 376 21.41 0.75 9.28
N LYS A 377 20.95 -0.42 9.69
CA LYS A 377 20.89 -1.63 8.82
C LYS A 377 19.71 -1.61 7.85
N SER A 378 18.77 -0.68 7.98
CA SER A 378 17.59 -0.60 7.13
C SER A 378 17.94 -0.26 5.68
N MET A 379 17.06 -0.64 4.76
CA MET A 379 17.14 -0.23 3.36
C MET A 379 16.97 1.29 3.22
N MET A 380 16.20 1.92 4.13
CA MET A 380 16.07 3.38 4.21
C MET A 380 17.43 4.06 4.40
N GLN A 381 18.27 3.56 5.30
CA GLN A 381 19.63 4.11 5.52
C GLN A 381 20.49 4.00 4.25
N LYS A 382 20.40 2.87 3.53
CA LYS A 382 21.12 2.71 2.27
C LYS A 382 20.68 3.72 1.21
N GLU A 383 19.38 4.01 1.12
CA GLU A 383 18.83 5.03 0.24
C GLU A 383 19.29 6.44 0.65
N LEU A 384 19.28 6.70 1.97
CA LEU A 384 19.73 7.94 2.55
C LEU A 384 21.21 8.20 2.27
N LEU A 385 22.08 7.19 2.48
CA LEU A 385 23.51 7.28 2.18
C LEU A 385 23.80 7.59 0.71
N LYS A 386 23.07 6.99 -0.22
CA LYS A 386 23.17 7.33 -1.65
C LYS A 386 22.79 8.78 -1.92
N SER A 387 21.74 9.26 -1.26
CA SER A 387 21.27 10.65 -1.40
C SER A 387 22.28 11.62 -0.80
N VAL A 388 22.87 11.28 0.36
CA VAL A 388 23.96 12.04 1.01
C VAL A 388 25.18 12.16 0.07
N GLN A 389 25.65 11.05 -0.50
CA GLN A 389 26.76 11.07 -1.46
C GLN A 389 26.48 11.91 -2.70
N CYS A 390 25.24 11.88 -3.21
CA CYS A 390 24.84 12.74 -4.31
C CYS A 390 24.89 14.23 -3.93
N LYS A 391 24.36 14.57 -2.73
CA LYS A 391 24.40 15.92 -2.18
C LYS A 391 25.81 16.42 -1.92
N GLU A 392 26.69 15.59 -1.38
CA GLU A 392 28.11 15.93 -1.20
C GLU A 392 28.78 16.33 -2.52
N ARG A 393 28.49 15.60 -3.61
CA ARG A 393 29.02 15.96 -4.93
C ARG A 393 28.46 17.32 -5.38
N GLN A 394 27.15 17.57 -5.25
CA GLN A 394 26.55 18.85 -5.56
C GLN A 394 27.14 20.01 -4.76
N ILE A 395 27.36 19.79 -3.45
CA ILE A 395 28.00 20.79 -2.58
C ILE A 395 29.44 21.07 -3.02
N ASN A 396 30.22 20.05 -3.39
CA ASN A 396 31.57 20.22 -3.92
C ASN A 396 31.58 21.04 -5.24
N ASP A 397 30.63 20.77 -6.14
CA ASP A 397 30.47 21.56 -7.37
C ASP A 397 30.10 23.01 -7.07
N LEU A 398 29.22 23.26 -6.09
CA LEU A 398 28.86 24.60 -5.63
C LEU A 398 30.05 25.33 -4.97
N ILE A 399 30.85 24.64 -4.16
CA ILE A 399 32.10 25.18 -3.55
C ILE A 399 33.05 25.62 -4.66
N GLU A 400 33.24 24.84 -5.71
CA GLU A 400 34.09 25.21 -6.84
C GLU A 400 33.55 26.45 -7.57
N GLN A 401 32.23 26.56 -7.73
CA GLN A 401 31.61 27.74 -8.33
C GLN A 401 31.77 28.99 -7.44
N VAL A 402 31.56 28.85 -6.12
CA VAL A 402 31.79 29.93 -5.15
C VAL A 402 33.24 30.40 -5.18
N ASN A 403 34.20 29.47 -5.19
CA ASN A 403 35.63 29.81 -5.25
C ASN A 403 36.00 30.57 -6.54
N LYS A 404 35.50 30.14 -7.69
CA LYS A 404 35.68 30.87 -8.97
C LYS A 404 35.06 32.28 -8.88
N LYS A 405 33.85 32.42 -8.33
CA LYS A 405 33.18 33.71 -8.16
C LYS A 405 33.93 34.61 -7.15
N THR A 406 34.52 34.06 -6.12
CA THR A 406 35.35 34.79 -5.13
C THR A 406 36.52 35.48 -5.80
N GLU A 407 37.18 34.82 -6.77
CA GLU A 407 38.25 35.48 -7.54
C GLU A 407 37.74 36.66 -8.34
N PHE A 408 36.53 36.63 -8.90
CA PHE A 408 35.91 37.77 -9.58
C PHE A 408 35.52 38.88 -8.60
N ILE A 409 34.96 38.54 -7.44
CA ILE A 409 34.64 39.49 -6.35
C ILE A 409 35.90 40.25 -5.91
N ASN A 410 37.02 39.54 -5.73
CA ASN A 410 38.29 40.17 -5.35
C ASN A 410 38.89 41.10 -6.39
N ARG A 411 38.43 41.02 -7.67
CA ARG A 411 38.89 41.87 -8.76
C ARG A 411 37.86 42.99 -9.10
N MET A 412 36.76 43.13 -8.34
CA MET A 412 35.76 44.16 -8.54
C MET A 412 36.36 45.56 -8.33
N ARG A 413 35.86 46.52 -9.07
CA ARG A 413 36.27 47.93 -8.95
C ARG A 413 35.60 48.60 -7.75
N THR A 414 34.36 48.25 -7.45
CA THR A 414 33.66 48.65 -6.24
C THR A 414 33.88 47.62 -5.17
N HIS A 415 34.39 48.03 -3.99
CA HIS A 415 34.64 47.10 -2.91
C HIS A 415 33.38 46.34 -2.48
N TYR A 416 33.50 45.03 -2.24
CA TYR A 416 32.36 44.15 -1.98
C TYR A 416 31.48 44.61 -0.81
N THR A 417 32.07 45.21 0.24
CA THR A 417 31.31 45.75 1.38
C THR A 417 30.38 46.89 1.00
N VAL A 418 30.74 47.71 -0.01
CA VAL A 418 29.89 48.80 -0.53
C VAL A 418 28.69 48.19 -1.25
N CYS A 419 28.91 47.17 -2.04
CA CYS A 419 27.82 46.42 -2.69
C CYS A 419 26.87 45.77 -1.68
N LEU A 420 27.40 45.21 -0.58
CA LEU A 420 26.58 44.65 0.52
C LEU A 420 25.73 45.74 1.19
N ASN A 421 26.34 46.91 1.49
CA ASN A 421 25.62 48.04 2.08
C ASN A 421 24.47 48.48 1.17
N TYR A 422 24.75 48.62 -0.11
CA TYR A 422 23.72 49.03 -1.11
C TYR A 422 22.57 48.00 -1.19
N ILE A 423 22.87 46.68 -1.21
CA ILE A 423 21.86 45.61 -1.22
C ILE A 423 21.06 45.61 0.07
N SER A 424 21.69 45.84 1.22
CA SER A 424 21.03 45.98 2.51
C SER A 424 20.03 47.15 2.52
N LEU A 425 20.45 48.33 2.03
CA LEU A 425 19.60 49.48 1.90
C LEU A 425 18.42 49.22 0.94
N GLU A 426 18.67 48.57 -0.20
CA GLU A 426 17.62 48.18 -1.18
C GLU A 426 16.57 47.29 -0.53
N ASN A 427 16.98 46.30 0.30
CA ASN A 427 16.06 45.42 0.99
C ASN A 427 15.30 46.10 2.13
N GLN A 428 15.96 47.02 2.86
CA GLN A 428 15.32 47.80 3.92
C GLN A 428 14.28 48.76 3.38
N LEU A 429 14.49 49.35 2.17
CA LEU A 429 13.55 50.27 1.53
C LEU A 429 12.13 49.68 1.38
N LYS A 430 11.99 48.37 1.26
CA LYS A 430 10.69 47.67 1.18
C LYS A 430 9.86 47.83 2.44
N ASN A 431 10.51 48.03 3.59
CA ASN A 431 9.88 48.08 4.91
C ASN A 431 9.96 49.48 5.59
N LEU A 432 10.73 50.40 5.03
CA LEU A 432 10.90 51.76 5.57
C LEU A 432 9.82 52.70 5.08
N VAL A 433 9.40 53.65 5.95
CA VAL A 433 8.39 54.66 5.66
C VAL A 433 8.89 56.08 6.02
N ASN A 434 8.31 57.09 5.38
CA ASN A 434 8.54 58.50 5.67
C ASN A 434 10.02 58.95 5.61
N LYS A 435 10.52 59.63 6.68
CA LYS A 435 11.85 60.22 6.73
C LYS A 435 12.97 59.18 6.54
N LYS A 436 12.84 58.01 7.18
CA LYS A 436 13.85 56.91 7.08
C LYS A 436 13.99 56.41 5.65
N LYS A 437 12.89 56.34 4.89
CA LYS A 437 12.92 55.95 3.48
C LYS A 437 13.69 56.93 2.62
N LYS A 438 13.45 58.23 2.84
CA LYS A 438 14.16 59.33 2.11
C LYS A 438 15.66 59.35 2.44
N ASP A 439 16.03 59.10 3.68
CA ASP A 439 17.44 59.05 4.11
C ASP A 439 18.16 57.86 3.45
N ALA A 440 17.55 56.68 3.40
CA ALA A 440 18.08 55.49 2.71
C ALA A 440 18.20 55.71 1.18
N GLU A 441 17.18 56.31 0.55
CA GLU A 441 17.22 56.67 -0.87
C GLU A 441 18.33 57.66 -1.18
N ARG A 442 18.61 58.59 -0.26
CA ARG A 442 19.70 59.58 -0.42
C ARG A 442 21.07 58.90 -0.30
N GLU A 443 21.22 57.96 0.67
CA GLU A 443 22.45 57.21 0.83
C GLU A 443 22.74 56.34 -0.40
N MET A 444 21.73 55.65 -0.95
CA MET A 444 21.88 54.89 -2.18
C MET A 444 22.31 55.74 -3.37
N ARG A 445 21.74 56.94 -3.56
CA ARG A 445 22.17 57.87 -4.63
C ARG A 445 23.61 58.30 -4.43
N ASN A 446 24.04 58.63 -3.21
CA ASN A 446 25.41 58.99 -2.94
C ASN A 446 26.39 57.87 -3.33
N ILE A 447 26.03 56.58 -3.05
CA ILE A 447 26.85 55.42 -3.44
C ILE A 447 26.84 55.28 -4.98
N GLU A 448 25.71 55.50 -5.67
CA GLU A 448 25.63 55.43 -7.13
C GLU A 448 26.47 56.53 -7.82
N ASP A 449 26.51 57.70 -7.24
CA ASP A 449 27.31 58.83 -7.76
C ASP A 449 28.81 58.66 -7.52
N GLU A 450 29.20 57.97 -6.41
CA GLU A 450 30.59 57.74 -6.04
C GLU A 450 31.23 56.58 -6.84
N TYR A 451 30.46 55.53 -7.18
CA TYR A 451 30.99 54.30 -7.80
C TYR A 451 30.41 54.08 -9.20
N TYR A 452 31.12 54.46 -10.23
CA TYR A 452 30.68 54.33 -11.64
C TYR A 452 30.41 52.87 -12.10
N SER A 453 31.14 51.89 -11.57
CA SER A 453 31.00 50.46 -11.93
C SER A 453 29.95 49.73 -11.06
N LEU A 454 29.25 50.43 -10.16
CA LEU A 454 28.39 49.83 -9.14
C LEU A 454 27.34 48.86 -9.73
N LYS A 455 26.72 49.18 -10.88
CA LYS A 455 25.64 48.38 -11.48
C LYS A 455 26.13 46.99 -11.88
N ASP A 456 27.30 46.91 -12.49
CA ASP A 456 27.88 45.64 -12.94
C ASP A 456 28.40 44.84 -11.73
N ASP A 457 29.05 45.49 -10.78
CA ASP A 457 29.58 44.94 -9.56
C ASP A 457 28.45 44.44 -8.62
N LEU A 458 27.30 45.16 -8.56
CA LEU A 458 26.11 44.73 -7.84
C LEU A 458 25.51 43.44 -8.39
N LYS A 459 25.52 43.26 -9.71
CA LYS A 459 25.04 42.02 -10.32
C LYS A 459 25.89 40.85 -9.87
N LEU A 460 27.21 40.99 -9.95
CA LEU A 460 28.16 39.95 -9.48
C LEU A 460 28.01 39.69 -7.99
N ALA A 461 27.85 40.72 -7.16
CA ALA A 461 27.66 40.60 -5.73
C ALA A 461 26.34 39.86 -5.40
N LYS A 462 25.21 40.19 -6.06
CA LYS A 462 23.93 39.51 -5.87
C LYS A 462 24.01 38.03 -6.27
N GLU A 463 24.65 37.72 -7.41
CA GLU A 463 24.86 36.33 -7.83
C GLU A 463 25.73 35.57 -6.83
N PHE A 464 26.77 36.18 -6.28
CA PHE A 464 27.64 35.55 -5.28
C PHE A 464 26.90 35.30 -3.96
N ILE A 465 26.09 36.25 -3.48
CA ILE A 465 25.24 36.10 -2.29
C ILE A 465 24.24 34.96 -2.51
N SER A 466 23.59 34.91 -3.67
CA SER A 466 22.63 33.83 -4.00
C SER A 466 23.31 32.46 -3.96
N LEU A 467 24.51 32.34 -4.54
CA LEU A 467 25.26 31.10 -4.59
C LEU A 467 25.74 30.66 -3.20
N ASN A 468 26.19 31.60 -2.33
CA ASN A 468 26.54 31.28 -0.96
C ASN A 468 25.33 30.85 -0.13
N ASN A 469 24.17 31.50 -0.31
CA ASN A 469 22.94 31.10 0.38
C ASN A 469 22.50 29.70 -0.06
N GLU A 470 22.63 29.40 -1.35
CA GLU A 470 22.35 28.04 -1.87
C GLU A 470 23.32 27.01 -1.26
N LEU A 471 24.60 27.32 -1.20
CA LEU A 471 25.61 26.45 -0.58
C LEU A 471 25.31 26.19 0.91
N GLU A 472 24.99 27.22 1.68
CA GLU A 472 24.67 27.06 3.11
C GLU A 472 23.34 26.28 3.31
N ASN A 473 22.34 26.52 2.47
CA ASN A 473 21.12 25.72 2.50
C ASN A 473 21.39 24.24 2.19
N GLU A 474 22.22 23.95 1.17
CA GLU A 474 22.55 22.59 0.81
C GLU A 474 23.41 21.89 1.90
N LYS A 475 24.32 22.59 2.58
CA LYS A 475 25.06 22.08 3.74
C LYS A 475 24.11 21.76 4.90
N THR A 476 23.14 22.64 5.18
CA THR A 476 22.14 22.42 6.23
C THR A 476 21.28 21.19 5.90
N ASN A 477 20.85 21.06 4.64
CA ASN A 477 20.12 19.89 4.17
C ASN A 477 20.96 18.61 4.32
N LEU A 478 22.26 18.65 4.01
CA LEU A 478 23.16 17.52 4.16
C LEU A 478 23.31 17.11 5.63
N SER A 479 23.49 18.08 6.53
CA SER A 479 23.56 17.83 7.99
C SER A 479 22.27 17.19 8.51
N TYR A 480 21.10 17.68 8.09
CA TYR A 480 19.79 17.10 8.43
C TYR A 480 19.68 15.66 7.92
N MET A 481 20.04 15.41 6.64
CA MET A 481 19.98 14.07 6.06
C MET A 481 20.92 13.08 6.75
N SER A 482 22.14 13.49 7.09
CA SER A 482 23.13 12.62 7.72
C SER A 482 22.75 12.27 9.16
N GLY A 483 22.10 13.16 9.89
CA GLY A 483 21.64 12.94 11.26
C GLY A 483 20.21 12.40 11.39
N PHE A 484 19.50 12.21 10.28
CA PHE A 484 18.05 11.93 10.28
C PHE A 484 17.64 10.74 11.16
N ILE A 485 18.33 9.60 11.05
CA ILE A 485 17.98 8.39 11.81
C ILE A 485 18.15 8.63 13.31
N SER A 486 19.32 9.11 13.75
CA SER A 486 19.57 9.38 15.16
C SER A 486 18.62 10.44 15.73
N GLU A 487 18.32 11.49 14.96
CA GLU A 487 17.36 12.51 15.37
C GLU A 487 15.96 11.94 15.55
N GLN A 488 15.47 11.14 14.60
CA GLN A 488 14.16 10.50 14.71
C GLN A 488 14.11 9.49 15.87
N THR A 489 15.17 8.69 16.05
CA THR A 489 15.28 7.76 17.19
C THR A 489 15.19 8.50 18.52
N ASN A 490 15.98 9.56 18.69
CA ASN A 490 15.98 10.36 19.91
C ASN A 490 14.62 11.01 20.19
N LYS A 491 13.96 11.56 19.16
CA LYS A 491 12.61 12.12 19.29
C LYS A 491 11.59 11.06 19.72
N VAL A 492 11.60 9.86 19.13
CA VAL A 492 10.72 8.76 19.55
C VAL A 492 11.00 8.33 20.98
N CYS A 493 12.26 8.17 21.36
CA CYS A 493 12.65 7.83 22.73
C CYS A 493 12.18 8.91 23.71
N GLN A 494 12.33 10.19 23.36
CA GLN A 494 11.89 11.30 24.20
C GLN A 494 10.38 11.26 24.47
N VAL A 495 9.57 11.03 23.42
CA VAL A 495 8.11 10.85 23.59
C VAL A 495 7.80 9.69 24.53
N LEU A 496 8.48 8.54 24.38
CA LEU A 496 8.27 7.37 25.23
C LEU A 496 8.67 7.65 26.70
N ILE A 497 9.67 8.48 26.94
CA ILE A 497 10.10 8.89 28.29
C ILE A 497 9.10 9.90 28.88
N ASP A 498 8.78 10.96 28.16
CA ASP A 498 7.89 12.04 28.60
C ASP A 498 6.50 11.49 28.94
N ASP A 499 6.06 10.51 28.17
CA ASP A 499 4.80 9.82 28.32
C ASP A 499 4.82 8.67 29.34
N GLY A 500 5.98 8.38 29.94
CA GLY A 500 6.14 7.39 31.00
C GLY A 500 6.07 5.93 30.55
N PHE A 501 6.33 5.63 29.27
CA PHE A 501 6.43 4.25 28.78
C PHE A 501 7.80 3.63 29.03
N VAL A 502 8.83 4.48 29.06
CA VAL A 502 10.24 4.10 29.24
C VAL A 502 10.87 5.00 30.28
N VAL A 503 11.80 4.48 31.04
CA VAL A 503 12.64 5.23 32.00
C VAL A 503 14.11 5.00 31.70
N ILE A 504 14.90 6.03 31.98
CA ILE A 504 16.36 5.95 31.88
C ILE A 504 16.90 5.44 33.24
N ASN A 505 17.59 4.31 33.22
CA ASN A 505 18.30 3.82 34.40
C ASN A 505 19.56 4.67 34.58
N LYS A 506 19.67 5.37 35.71
CA LYS A 506 20.94 6.02 36.09
C LYS A 506 21.88 4.92 36.54
N ASP A 507 23.01 4.77 35.85
CA ASP A 507 24.12 3.98 36.41
C ASP A 507 24.59 4.63 37.71
N ASP A 508 24.53 3.90 38.83
CA ASP A 508 25.07 4.30 40.12
C ASP A 508 26.62 4.22 40.12
N GLY A 509 27.25 4.71 39.06
CA GLY A 509 28.70 4.81 38.93
C GLY A 509 29.15 6.25 39.16
N GLU A 510 29.62 6.56 40.37
CA GLU A 510 30.42 7.77 40.68
C GLU A 510 31.61 7.81 39.73
N HIS A 511 31.54 8.61 38.67
CA HIS A 511 32.72 9.13 37.98
C HIS A 511 32.64 10.65 37.94
N ASP A 512 33.33 11.28 38.90
CA ASP A 512 33.77 12.69 38.85
C ASP A 512 34.67 12.87 37.62
N GLY A 513 34.15 13.44 36.54
CA GLY A 513 34.90 13.82 35.35
C GLY A 513 34.15 14.90 34.58
N GLU A 514 34.81 16.04 34.41
CA GLU A 514 34.33 17.20 33.64
C GLU A 514 33.78 16.77 32.27
N HIS A 515 32.48 17.05 32.02
CA HIS A 515 31.82 16.75 30.75
C HIS A 515 32.10 17.84 29.72
N ASP A 516 32.82 17.50 28.68
CA ASP A 516 32.81 18.20 27.41
C ASP A 516 31.43 18.01 26.73
N GLU A 517 30.73 19.08 26.44
CA GLU A 517 29.40 19.16 25.81
C GLU A 517 29.40 18.78 24.31
N LYS A 518 30.03 17.70 23.88
CA LYS A 518 29.98 17.24 22.50
C LYS A 518 30.16 15.73 22.39
N THR A 519 29.11 14.97 22.60
CA THR A 519 28.72 13.71 21.91
C THR A 519 27.65 13.01 22.73
N ALA A 520 26.38 13.37 22.50
CA ALA A 520 25.22 12.67 23.07
C ALA A 520 24.94 11.40 22.29
N THR A 521 25.89 10.46 22.30
CA THR A 521 25.66 9.05 21.93
C THR A 521 25.97 8.17 23.11
N ASP A 522 25.56 8.59 24.30
CA ASP A 522 25.76 7.81 25.50
C ASP A 522 24.75 6.68 25.56
N ASN A 523 25.23 5.47 25.81
CA ASN A 523 24.50 4.25 26.09
C ASN A 523 23.55 4.45 27.28
N HIS A 524 22.43 5.11 27.05
CA HIS A 524 21.39 5.18 28.06
C HIS A 524 20.79 3.78 28.23
N ASN A 525 20.89 3.26 29.43
CA ASN A 525 20.25 1.99 29.78
C ASN A 525 18.77 2.26 30.00
N TYR A 526 17.95 1.99 28.97
CA TYR A 526 16.49 2.17 29.03
C TYR A 526 15.83 0.95 29.63
N SER A 527 14.80 1.16 30.46
CA SER A 527 13.90 0.09 30.91
C SER A 527 12.44 0.44 30.68
N MET A 528 11.64 -0.57 30.36
CA MET A 528 10.20 -0.37 30.18
C MET A 528 9.50 -0.25 31.53
N THR A 529 8.58 0.70 31.63
CA THR A 529 7.63 0.80 32.74
C THR A 529 6.51 -0.24 32.58
N HIS A 530 5.63 -0.33 33.56
CA HIS A 530 4.40 -1.14 33.43
C HIS A 530 3.58 -0.74 32.18
N LEU A 531 3.44 0.54 31.90
CA LEU A 531 2.77 1.08 30.73
C LEU A 531 3.52 0.69 29.44
N GLY A 532 4.83 0.70 29.44
CA GLY A 532 5.68 0.24 28.32
C GLY A 532 5.52 -1.26 28.05
N ILE A 533 5.41 -2.07 29.10
CA ILE A 533 5.15 -3.52 28.95
C ILE A 533 3.81 -3.76 28.27
N ILE A 534 2.75 -3.06 28.68
CA ILE A 534 1.44 -3.14 27.98
C ILE A 534 1.62 -2.78 26.52
N ALA A 535 2.18 -1.60 26.21
CA ALA A 535 2.32 -1.08 24.86
C ALA A 535 3.19 -1.97 23.96
N SER A 536 4.25 -2.59 24.50
CA SER A 536 5.15 -3.47 23.74
C SER A 536 4.48 -4.76 23.24
N ASN A 537 3.30 -5.10 23.75
CA ASN A 537 2.53 -6.29 23.38
C ASN A 537 1.29 -5.96 22.55
N ILE A 538 1.16 -4.72 22.05
CA ILE A 538 0.06 -4.26 21.20
C ILE A 538 0.63 -3.85 19.83
N ALA A 539 0.15 -4.48 18.77
CA ALA A 539 0.59 -4.24 17.40
C ALA A 539 -0.58 -3.91 16.43
N GLU A 540 -1.79 -4.40 16.73
CA GLU A 540 -2.95 -4.28 15.86
C GLU A 540 -3.62 -2.90 15.87
N ILE A 541 -3.37 -2.12 16.93
CA ILE A 541 -3.91 -0.78 17.17
C ILE A 541 -2.83 0.11 17.78
N HIS A 542 -3.08 1.42 17.91
CA HIS A 542 -2.08 2.35 18.43
C HIS A 542 -1.66 2.00 19.87
N PRO A 543 -0.43 1.49 20.10
CA PRO A 543 -0.04 0.89 21.37
C PRO A 543 -0.05 1.87 22.54
N LEU A 544 0.46 3.09 22.33
CA LEU A 544 0.57 4.09 23.40
C LEU A 544 -0.82 4.56 23.86
N ILE A 545 -1.72 4.81 22.91
CA ILE A 545 -3.06 5.34 23.20
C ILE A 545 -3.90 4.31 23.93
N ILE A 546 -3.92 3.06 23.46
CA ILE A 546 -4.71 2.01 24.10
C ILE A 546 -4.17 1.68 25.49
N SER A 547 -2.86 1.62 25.66
CA SER A 547 -2.25 1.40 26.98
C SER A 547 -2.67 2.49 27.98
N ARG A 548 -2.70 3.75 27.57
CA ARG A 548 -3.20 4.86 28.41
C ARG A 548 -4.68 4.70 28.74
N LEU A 549 -5.51 4.42 27.74
CA LEU A 549 -6.94 4.19 27.98
C LEU A 549 -7.19 3.01 28.93
N MET A 550 -6.41 1.94 28.85
CA MET A 550 -6.49 0.83 29.81
C MET A 550 -6.26 1.31 31.24
N ILE A 551 -5.27 2.16 31.47
CA ILE A 551 -4.99 2.72 32.80
C ILE A 551 -6.07 3.71 33.22
N ASP A 552 -6.44 4.68 32.35
CA ASP A 552 -7.41 5.73 32.66
C ASP A 552 -8.80 5.17 33.03
N TYR A 553 -9.18 4.07 32.39
CA TYR A 553 -10.44 3.37 32.63
C TYR A 553 -10.31 2.15 33.55
N ASN A 554 -9.23 2.09 34.35
CA ASN A 554 -8.95 0.98 35.27
C ASN A 554 -9.16 -0.38 34.62
N TYR A 555 -8.42 -0.64 33.53
CA TYR A 555 -8.49 -1.86 32.71
C TYR A 555 -9.92 -2.17 32.23
N PHE A 556 -10.69 -1.14 31.91
CA PHE A 556 -12.08 -1.26 31.50
C PHE A 556 -12.98 -2.03 32.47
N ALA A 557 -12.68 -1.97 33.78
CA ALA A 557 -13.41 -2.71 34.82
C ALA A 557 -14.92 -2.47 34.79
N LYS A 558 -15.36 -1.24 34.52
CA LYS A 558 -16.78 -0.86 34.45
C LYS A 558 -17.45 -1.17 33.10
N PHE A 559 -16.67 -1.57 32.07
CA PHE A 559 -17.20 -1.84 30.74
C PHE A 559 -17.82 -3.22 30.66
N SER A 560 -18.98 -3.31 30.00
CA SER A 560 -19.55 -4.57 29.56
C SER A 560 -18.83 -5.12 28.34
N VAL A 561 -18.98 -6.41 28.06
CA VAL A 561 -18.43 -7.04 26.86
C VAL A 561 -18.94 -6.35 25.58
N ARG A 562 -20.21 -5.98 25.55
CA ARG A 562 -20.85 -5.25 24.44
C ARG A 562 -20.20 -3.89 24.18
N GLN A 563 -19.89 -3.13 25.24
CA GLN A 563 -19.20 -1.84 25.12
C GLN A 563 -17.75 -1.99 24.63
N LEU A 564 -17.05 -3.03 25.05
CA LEU A 564 -15.70 -3.33 24.54
C LEU A 564 -15.72 -3.67 23.04
N ILE A 565 -16.71 -4.42 22.57
CA ILE A 565 -16.87 -4.68 21.13
C ILE A 565 -17.13 -3.37 20.36
N GLY A 566 -17.99 -2.48 20.91
CA GLY A 566 -18.22 -1.15 20.35
C GLY A 566 -16.94 -0.31 20.28
N LEU A 567 -16.10 -0.34 21.32
CA LEU A 567 -14.82 0.36 21.34
C LEU A 567 -13.85 -0.22 20.28
N PHE A 568 -13.71 -1.53 20.24
CA PHE A 568 -12.78 -2.18 19.29
C PHE A 568 -13.22 -2.06 17.83
N SER A 569 -14.53 -1.88 17.59
CA SER A 569 -15.05 -1.64 16.25
C SER A 569 -14.57 -0.33 15.63
N CYS A 570 -14.10 0.63 16.43
CA CYS A 570 -13.50 1.87 15.94
C CYS A 570 -12.22 1.64 15.13
N PHE A 571 -11.57 0.50 15.30
CA PHE A 571 -10.32 0.14 14.61
C PHE A 571 -10.51 -0.81 13.42
N THR A 572 -11.73 -0.99 12.97
CA THR A 572 -12.05 -1.84 11.82
C THR A 572 -11.87 -1.05 10.52
N ASN A 573 -11.12 -1.60 9.56
CA ASN A 573 -10.84 -0.95 8.27
C ASN A 573 -11.97 -1.18 7.26
N VAL A 574 -13.22 -0.87 7.62
CA VAL A 574 -14.36 -1.00 6.71
C VAL A 574 -14.46 0.24 5.83
N LYS A 575 -14.46 0.03 4.52
CA LYS A 575 -14.65 1.13 3.55
C LYS A 575 -16.14 1.45 3.42
N ILE A 576 -16.50 2.60 3.94
CA ILE A 576 -17.85 3.19 3.81
C ILE A 576 -17.77 4.36 2.83
N PRO A 577 -18.77 4.54 1.95
CA PRO A 577 -18.82 5.69 1.06
C PRO A 577 -18.71 7.01 1.83
N ASN A 578 -17.96 7.98 1.30
CA ASN A 578 -17.67 9.24 2.00
C ASN A 578 -18.93 10.05 2.35
N ASP A 579 -19.99 9.92 1.57
CA ASP A 579 -21.30 10.55 1.81
C ASP A 579 -22.09 9.89 2.96
N GLN A 580 -21.69 8.72 3.40
CA GLN A 580 -22.31 7.95 4.49
C GLN A 580 -21.41 7.79 5.71
N LYS A 581 -20.13 8.22 5.63
CA LYS A 581 -19.14 8.10 6.71
C LYS A 581 -19.46 9.09 7.84
N SER A 582 -19.58 8.59 9.06
CA SER A 582 -19.79 9.42 10.25
C SER A 582 -18.46 9.97 10.77
N SER A 583 -18.43 11.28 11.05
CA SER A 583 -17.28 11.96 11.69
C SER A 583 -17.36 11.98 13.23
N VAL A 584 -18.48 11.54 13.80
CA VAL A 584 -18.72 11.51 15.24
C VAL A 584 -19.19 10.13 15.70
N PRO A 585 -18.85 9.70 16.93
CA PRO A 585 -19.33 8.44 17.46
C PRO A 585 -20.86 8.41 17.55
N ILE A 586 -21.46 7.40 16.89
CA ILE A 586 -22.90 7.16 16.93
C ILE A 586 -23.13 6.08 17.99
N THR A 587 -23.47 6.50 19.21
CA THR A 587 -23.89 5.59 20.28
C THR A 587 -24.66 6.36 21.35
N ASP A 588 -25.68 5.70 21.93
CA ASP A 588 -26.47 6.24 23.06
C ASP A 588 -25.80 5.94 24.41
N ASP A 589 -24.77 5.12 24.45
CA ASP A 589 -24.04 4.77 25.67
C ASP A 589 -23.05 5.87 26.04
N GLU A 590 -23.38 6.62 27.10
CA GLU A 590 -22.61 7.79 27.55
C GLU A 590 -21.19 7.43 28.03
N MET A 591 -20.99 6.25 28.63
CA MET A 591 -19.65 5.82 29.07
C MET A 591 -18.77 5.46 27.87
N LEU A 592 -19.29 4.71 26.93
CA LEU A 592 -18.60 4.37 25.68
C LEU A 592 -18.30 5.64 24.86
N LYS A 593 -19.27 6.53 24.75
CA LYS A 593 -19.12 7.81 24.05
C LYS A 593 -18.02 8.68 24.64
N LYS A 594 -17.94 8.73 25.98
CA LYS A 594 -16.85 9.43 26.67
C LYS A 594 -15.49 8.80 26.34
N CYS A 595 -15.37 7.48 26.46
CA CYS A 595 -14.13 6.77 26.16
C CYS A 595 -13.67 6.98 24.71
N ILE A 596 -14.59 6.95 23.74
CA ILE A 596 -14.25 7.19 22.33
C ILE A 596 -13.84 8.65 22.09
N LYS A 597 -14.42 9.62 22.81
CA LYS A 597 -13.97 11.02 22.77
C LYS A 597 -12.56 11.17 23.32
N ASP A 598 -12.24 10.51 24.43
CA ASP A 598 -10.89 10.53 24.99
C ASP A 598 -9.90 9.85 24.03
N LEU A 599 -10.29 8.74 23.38
CA LEU A 599 -9.54 8.12 22.29
C LEU A 599 -9.25 9.11 21.16
N GLN A 600 -10.26 9.82 20.65
CA GLN A 600 -10.09 10.84 19.62
C GLN A 600 -9.17 11.98 20.06
N ASN A 601 -9.26 12.40 21.32
CA ASN A 601 -8.40 13.45 21.86
C ASN A 601 -6.95 13.01 21.88
N TYR A 602 -6.65 11.77 22.29
CA TYR A 602 -5.29 11.22 22.25
C TYR A 602 -4.76 11.14 20.81
N TYR A 603 -5.57 10.68 19.86
CA TYR A 603 -5.17 10.66 18.44
C TYR A 603 -4.77 12.06 17.95
N LYS A 604 -5.59 13.07 18.24
CA LYS A 604 -5.29 14.48 17.88
C LYS A 604 -4.06 15.03 18.59
N GLN A 605 -3.82 14.64 19.84
CA GLN A 605 -2.65 15.07 20.60
C GLN A 605 -1.36 14.51 20.00
N TYR A 606 -1.32 13.20 19.68
CA TYR A 606 -0.17 12.57 19.06
C TYR A 606 0.07 13.10 17.64
N ASP A 607 -0.97 13.24 16.82
CA ASP A 607 -0.86 13.83 15.48
C ASP A 607 -0.25 15.23 15.53
N LYS A 608 -0.79 16.09 16.39
CA LYS A 608 -0.25 17.44 16.59
C LYS A 608 1.20 17.42 17.08
N HIS A 609 1.52 16.57 18.05
CA HIS A 609 2.84 16.44 18.60
C HIS A 609 3.87 15.96 17.54
N GLU A 610 3.52 14.98 16.75
CA GLU A 610 4.37 14.49 15.66
C GLU A 610 4.58 15.57 14.59
N PHE A 611 3.52 16.30 14.24
CA PHE A 611 3.62 17.39 13.27
C PHE A 611 4.52 18.53 13.77
N GLU A 612 4.33 18.99 15.00
CA GLU A 612 5.10 20.10 15.59
C GLU A 612 6.61 19.76 15.77
N ASN A 613 6.93 18.49 15.97
CA ASN A 613 8.31 18.02 16.18
C ASN A 613 8.95 17.39 14.94
N ASP A 614 8.32 17.46 13.76
CA ASP A 614 8.76 16.77 12.52
C ASP A 614 9.14 15.30 12.80
N LEU A 615 8.25 14.59 13.51
CA LEU A 615 8.42 13.19 13.85
C LEU A 615 7.71 12.34 12.79
N ARG A 616 8.39 11.35 12.21
CA ARG A 616 7.89 10.55 11.09
C ARG A 616 7.79 9.07 11.46
N THR A 617 6.85 8.75 12.33
CA THR A 617 6.62 7.37 12.80
C THR A 617 5.96 6.46 11.76
N GLY A 618 5.36 7.04 10.73
CA GLY A 618 4.58 6.34 9.71
C GLY A 618 3.15 6.01 10.13
N ILE A 619 2.70 6.47 11.30
CA ILE A 619 1.31 6.32 11.77
C ILE A 619 0.43 7.34 11.04
N LYS A 620 -0.75 6.91 10.60
CA LYS A 620 -1.77 7.75 9.96
C LYS A 620 -2.89 8.00 10.93
N TYR A 621 -2.97 9.21 11.48
CA TYR A 621 -3.97 9.54 12.49
C TYR A 621 -5.37 9.84 11.94
N ASP A 622 -5.47 10.37 10.71
CA ASP A 622 -6.74 10.84 10.14
C ASP A 622 -7.68 9.71 9.69
N ASP A 623 -7.16 8.55 9.29
CA ASP A 623 -7.92 7.47 8.67
C ASP A 623 -8.13 6.24 9.58
N GLU A 624 -7.57 6.23 10.79
CA GLU A 624 -7.56 5.02 11.63
C GLU A 624 -8.86 4.76 12.39
N LEU A 625 -9.67 5.77 12.69
CA LEU A 625 -10.88 5.60 13.50
C LEU A 625 -12.16 5.62 12.65
N ILE A 626 -12.96 4.55 12.77
CA ILE A 626 -14.25 4.38 12.09
C ILE A 626 -15.38 4.32 13.14
N PHE A 627 -16.33 5.26 13.09
CA PHE A 627 -17.41 5.33 14.07
C PHE A 627 -18.70 4.66 13.62
N ASP A 628 -18.85 4.39 12.34
CA ASP A 628 -20.04 3.77 11.76
C ASP A 628 -20.27 2.34 12.22
N MET A 629 -19.19 1.62 12.60
CA MET A 629 -19.28 0.23 13.04
C MET A 629 -19.67 0.05 14.51
N ILE A 630 -19.74 1.11 15.32
CA ILE A 630 -19.99 1.02 16.77
C ILE A 630 -21.35 0.38 17.03
N GLU A 631 -22.42 1.02 16.58
CA GLU A 631 -23.79 0.50 16.78
C GLU A 631 -24.02 -0.82 16.04
N PHE A 632 -23.42 -0.98 14.85
CA PHE A 632 -23.53 -2.24 14.08
C PHE A 632 -22.93 -3.42 14.83
N SER A 633 -21.73 -3.25 15.39
CA SER A 633 -21.07 -4.31 16.15
C SER A 633 -21.81 -4.62 17.46
N MET A 634 -22.35 -3.60 18.11
CA MET A 634 -23.14 -3.76 19.33
C MET A 634 -24.49 -4.44 19.07
N LYS A 635 -25.21 -4.08 18.01
CA LYS A 635 -26.45 -4.74 17.58
C LYS A 635 -26.19 -6.17 17.13
N TRP A 636 -25.08 -6.40 16.41
CA TRP A 636 -24.67 -7.75 16.03
C TRP A 636 -24.48 -8.66 17.25
N CYS A 637 -23.91 -8.15 18.35
CA CYS A 637 -23.80 -8.91 19.59
C CYS A 637 -25.14 -9.34 20.14
N ASP A 638 -26.17 -8.48 20.04
CA ASP A 638 -27.50 -8.68 20.58
C ASP A 638 -28.33 -9.70 19.76
N CYS A 639 -27.86 -10.10 18.56
CA CYS A 639 -28.53 -11.14 17.77
C CYS A 639 -28.32 -12.52 18.44
N ASP A 640 -29.35 -13.12 19.03
CA ASP A 640 -29.24 -14.37 19.79
C ASP A 640 -29.51 -15.64 18.95
N ASN A 641 -30.13 -15.48 17.78
CA ASN A 641 -30.50 -16.61 16.92
C ASN A 641 -30.18 -16.34 15.42
N GLU A 642 -30.24 -17.41 14.62
CA GLU A 642 -29.94 -17.36 13.18
C GLU A 642 -30.83 -16.39 12.40
N ASN A 643 -32.11 -16.29 12.76
CA ASN A 643 -33.05 -15.40 12.07
C ASN A 643 -32.72 -13.92 12.31
N ASP A 644 -32.34 -13.56 13.53
CA ASP A 644 -31.93 -12.20 13.88
C ASP A 644 -30.62 -11.84 13.16
N CYS A 645 -29.65 -12.76 13.11
CA CYS A 645 -28.41 -12.59 12.37
C CYS A 645 -28.66 -12.41 10.85
N LYS A 646 -29.52 -13.23 10.27
CA LYS A 646 -29.91 -13.16 8.86
C LYS A 646 -30.59 -11.82 8.56
N TYR A 647 -31.56 -11.43 9.39
CA TYR A 647 -32.27 -10.15 9.25
C TYR A 647 -31.31 -8.98 9.30
N PHE A 648 -30.45 -8.95 10.32
CA PHE A 648 -29.45 -7.90 10.49
C PHE A 648 -28.52 -7.72 9.27
N ILE A 649 -28.01 -8.83 8.72
CA ILE A 649 -27.14 -8.78 7.56
C ILE A 649 -27.90 -8.29 6.32
N GLN A 650 -29.13 -8.76 6.12
CA GLN A 650 -29.93 -8.43 4.92
C GLN A 650 -30.52 -7.02 4.95
N THR A 651 -30.68 -6.41 6.13
CA THR A 651 -31.20 -5.05 6.30
C THR A 651 -30.09 -4.08 6.69
N ASP A 652 -29.65 -4.10 7.94
CA ASP A 652 -28.75 -3.08 8.50
C ASP A 652 -27.41 -3.00 7.75
N VAL A 653 -26.77 -4.15 7.47
CA VAL A 653 -25.46 -4.19 6.78
C VAL A 653 -25.63 -3.80 5.31
N ALA A 654 -26.70 -4.28 4.65
CA ALA A 654 -26.96 -4.00 3.24
C ALA A 654 -27.30 -2.51 3.01
N ASP A 655 -28.09 -1.90 3.89
CA ASP A 655 -28.50 -0.49 3.79
C ASP A 655 -27.30 0.49 3.85
N LYS A 656 -26.23 0.12 4.55
CA LYS A 656 -24.97 0.87 4.58
C LYS A 656 -24.02 0.55 3.42
N SER A 657 -24.46 -0.25 2.46
CA SER A 657 -23.63 -0.70 1.33
C SER A 657 -22.33 -1.41 1.75
N ILE A 658 -22.31 -2.00 2.95
CA ILE A 658 -21.19 -2.80 3.44
C ILE A 658 -21.35 -4.21 2.88
N SER A 659 -20.29 -4.76 2.25
CA SER A 659 -20.31 -6.15 1.82
C SER A 659 -20.21 -7.10 3.02
N ILE A 660 -20.85 -8.27 2.94
CA ILE A 660 -20.77 -9.28 4.00
C ILE A 660 -19.31 -9.69 4.25
N GLY A 661 -18.48 -9.75 3.21
CA GLY A 661 -17.06 -10.03 3.35
C GLY A 661 -16.29 -8.95 4.12
N ASP A 662 -16.61 -7.67 3.94
CA ASP A 662 -15.98 -6.59 4.69
C ASP A 662 -16.51 -6.55 6.13
N PHE A 663 -17.80 -6.83 6.35
CA PHE A 663 -18.36 -7.01 7.68
C PHE A 663 -17.70 -8.19 8.43
N THR A 664 -17.53 -9.32 7.79
CA THR A 664 -16.79 -10.47 8.36
C THR A 664 -15.37 -10.10 8.75
N LYS A 665 -14.64 -9.37 7.89
CA LYS A 665 -13.29 -8.89 8.22
C LYS A 665 -13.27 -7.95 9.42
N ALA A 666 -14.28 -7.08 9.55
CA ALA A 666 -14.42 -6.21 10.70
C ALA A 666 -14.59 -7.02 12.00
N MET A 667 -15.43 -8.03 11.99
CA MET A 667 -15.61 -8.93 13.15
C MET A 667 -14.33 -9.70 13.48
N LEU A 668 -13.62 -10.20 12.47
CA LEU A 668 -12.32 -10.85 12.63
C LEU A 668 -11.26 -9.88 13.20
N LYS A 669 -11.25 -8.63 12.78
CA LYS A 669 -10.34 -7.60 13.32
C LYS A 669 -10.61 -7.36 14.82
N ILE A 670 -11.89 -7.28 15.24
CA ILE A 670 -12.25 -7.17 16.65
C ILE A 670 -11.70 -8.37 17.44
N VAL A 671 -11.82 -9.59 16.90
CA VAL A 671 -11.27 -10.80 17.54
C VAL A 671 -9.75 -10.75 17.62
N THR A 672 -9.07 -10.28 16.58
CA THR A 672 -7.60 -10.16 16.60
C THR A 672 -7.14 -9.19 17.69
N ILE A 673 -7.75 -8.02 17.78
CA ILE A 673 -7.49 -7.04 18.85
C ILE A 673 -7.76 -7.67 20.23
N THR A 674 -8.87 -8.39 20.35
CA THR A 674 -9.25 -9.07 21.60
C THR A 674 -8.19 -10.08 22.03
N LYS A 675 -7.70 -10.93 21.13
CA LYS A 675 -6.66 -11.94 21.42
C LYS A 675 -5.34 -11.30 21.83
N GLU A 676 -4.99 -10.20 21.20
CA GLU A 676 -3.80 -9.44 21.56
C GLU A 676 -3.91 -8.86 22.97
N LEU A 677 -5.05 -8.22 23.30
CA LEU A 677 -5.28 -7.69 24.65
C LEU A 677 -5.42 -8.81 25.71
N MET A 678 -5.92 -9.99 25.36
CA MET A 678 -5.90 -11.14 26.26
C MET A 678 -4.48 -11.56 26.62
N ASN A 679 -3.58 -11.58 25.63
CA ASN A 679 -2.16 -11.85 25.87
C ASN A 679 -1.53 -10.78 26.78
N VAL A 680 -1.88 -9.50 26.58
CA VAL A 680 -1.48 -8.42 27.50
C VAL A 680 -1.98 -8.69 28.90
N CYS A 681 -3.26 -9.03 29.08
CA CYS A 681 -3.86 -9.33 30.39
C CYS A 681 -3.15 -10.51 31.08
N GLU A 682 -2.77 -11.55 30.36
CA GLU A 682 -1.98 -12.67 30.90
C GLU A 682 -0.63 -12.21 31.44
N ILE A 683 0.07 -11.35 30.70
CA ILE A 683 1.38 -10.83 31.09
C ILE A 683 1.30 -9.94 32.34
N ILE A 684 0.27 -9.09 32.45
CA ILE A 684 0.13 -8.14 33.57
C ILE A 684 -0.73 -8.68 34.72
N GLY A 685 -1.36 -9.85 34.56
CA GLY A 685 -2.18 -10.49 35.59
C GLY A 685 -3.60 -9.95 35.73
N GLU A 686 -4.15 -9.23 34.71
CA GLU A 686 -5.49 -8.64 34.73
C GLU A 686 -6.58 -9.65 34.34
N MET A 687 -6.99 -10.49 35.29
CA MET A 687 -7.89 -11.63 35.04
C MET A 687 -9.35 -11.20 34.80
N GLU A 688 -9.81 -10.07 35.37
CA GLU A 688 -11.18 -9.59 35.17
C GLU A 688 -11.41 -9.16 33.72
N LEU A 689 -10.47 -8.37 33.17
CA LEU A 689 -10.53 -7.96 31.77
C LEU A 689 -10.39 -9.19 30.85
N MET A 690 -9.44 -10.08 31.12
CA MET A 690 -9.24 -11.32 30.37
C MET A 690 -10.53 -12.15 30.28
N TYR A 691 -11.27 -12.28 31.37
CA TYR A 691 -12.56 -12.99 31.38
C TYR A 691 -13.61 -12.31 30.49
N LYS A 692 -13.68 -10.96 30.50
CA LYS A 692 -14.59 -10.23 29.58
C LYS A 692 -14.20 -10.41 28.13
N LEU A 693 -12.91 -10.32 27.83
CA LEU A 693 -12.36 -10.45 26.47
C LEU A 693 -12.62 -11.87 25.92
N SER A 694 -12.48 -12.91 26.73
CA SER A 694 -12.68 -14.31 26.29
C SER A 694 -14.08 -14.60 25.74
N LYS A 695 -15.08 -13.77 26.09
CA LYS A 695 -16.47 -13.91 25.60
C LYS A 695 -16.68 -13.26 24.22
N ILE A 696 -15.82 -12.35 23.79
CA ILE A 696 -16.02 -11.54 22.58
C ILE A 696 -16.08 -12.42 21.34
N GLU A 697 -15.14 -13.36 21.18
CA GLU A 697 -15.08 -14.22 19.99
C GLU A 697 -16.42 -14.93 19.73
N GLY A 698 -17.03 -15.52 20.76
CA GLY A 698 -18.32 -16.21 20.63
C GLY A 698 -19.51 -15.27 20.34
N LEU A 699 -19.41 -13.96 20.69
CA LEU A 699 -20.45 -12.99 20.41
C LEU A 699 -20.37 -12.39 19.00
N VAL A 700 -19.17 -12.29 18.43
CA VAL A 700 -18.97 -11.66 17.13
C VAL A 700 -18.80 -12.68 15.99
N LEU A 701 -18.20 -13.85 16.25
CA LEU A 701 -18.06 -14.92 15.26
C LEU A 701 -19.24 -15.90 15.37
N LYS A 702 -20.30 -15.61 14.68
CA LYS A 702 -21.52 -16.41 14.62
C LYS A 702 -22.16 -16.29 13.24
N TYR A 703 -23.12 -17.17 12.92
CA TYR A 703 -23.76 -17.26 11.62
C TYR A 703 -22.70 -17.43 10.53
N VAL A 704 -22.68 -16.60 9.51
CA VAL A 704 -21.72 -16.66 8.40
C VAL A 704 -20.43 -15.84 8.61
N THR A 705 -20.35 -15.10 9.71
CA THR A 705 -19.12 -14.40 10.10
C THR A 705 -18.24 -15.33 10.93
N THR A 706 -17.42 -16.11 10.27
CA THR A 706 -16.57 -17.13 10.94
C THR A 706 -15.12 -17.00 10.49
N SER A 707 -14.22 -17.58 11.27
CA SER A 707 -12.79 -17.74 10.92
C SER A 707 -12.52 -19.06 10.18
N GLN A 708 -13.57 -19.79 9.78
CA GLN A 708 -13.44 -21.07 9.12
C GLN A 708 -12.83 -20.92 7.72
N SER A 709 -12.00 -21.87 7.33
CA SER A 709 -11.41 -22.00 6.01
C SER A 709 -11.66 -23.42 5.48
N LEU A 710 -11.80 -23.53 4.17
CA LEU A 710 -11.94 -24.81 3.46
C LEU A 710 -10.59 -25.50 3.19
N TYR A 711 -9.49 -24.80 3.48
CA TYR A 711 -8.12 -25.28 3.27
C TYR A 711 -7.50 -25.95 4.51
N VAL A 712 -8.27 -26.09 5.59
CA VAL A 712 -7.81 -26.73 6.85
C VAL A 712 -8.24 -28.18 6.91
#